data_68b8007d9c9f5f1b6263a9146e08e06f
#
_entry.id   68b8007d9c9f5f1b6263a9146e08e06f
#
_cell.length_a   1.000
_cell.length_b   1.000
_cell.length_c   1.000
_cell.angle_alpha   90.00
_cell.angle_beta   90.00
_cell.angle_gamma   90.00
#
_symmetry.space_group_name_H-M   'P 1'
#
loop_
_entity.id
_entity.type
_entity.pdbx_description
1 polymer ?
#
loop_
_entity_poly.entity_id
_entity_poly.type
_entity_poly.pdbx_seq_one_letter_code
_entity_poly.pdbx_strand_id
1 'polypeptide(L)'
;MRFRKYSPVLFLVLAIARPVRGVETSFWQVGSFEEFLQGKLQGVSLSKAGELTLAPDSHLVFSPDEALALALARDSSGNLYVGTGHQGKVFRVGSDQKSSLLFTAHEPDIFALAVGPDGSLYVGSSPEGKVYKITPDGKSSQFYDPKAKYIWALLFDAQGRLYVATGDKGQILRVDASGKGEVFFDSKQTHIMCLRLDPQGNLLAGSVPNGLIYRLTPQGKAFAIYQASLPEIHDLALDAAGHIFAATLGGGGGKGSPELLLAPPGVMPSGGVTTVTVTASTEPEQALAKTQTPPSEAAPPSFNRPAPLAGSMMPMQMPQGRGALVEIFPDSTAETLWSSNSESIFALTVRNNHVLFSTDSNGRIFDLEPNREGDKLTLLTETHESLATRLLLGGSDLYVATSNAARLFRIEGTPTREGSFEAPVKDTKFVSRWGVLTWRGEIPAGSTLQFYTRAGNSERPDQTWSDWVGPYGNGDPVTSPASRYIQWKAVFRTSDGSSPTLNEVTVSYLNQNLPPQIHSFGASTSGERPGGMGFGPSSNLPMGVGLTVTSAPTVSFGAPPPSGGAGKTPVTLTWQADDPNGDQLVYSVFVRASDEREWHLLKDKLRQSSYSIEPNSLADGKYVARLVASDEESNPPNLARKSEMLSAPFWVDNTPPAVQVLKQTVTGSVAEVQFVAEDDTSPLRSAETSLDGKDWQDVLSDDGIVDSRKETFTIKLSHLDPGEHILALRAYDTAGNAGVGKAVIHVPGTGSQTR
;
A
#
# COMPACT_ATOMS: atom_id res chain seq x y z
N MET A 1 -17.47 -66.32 -28.62
CA MET A 1 -18.27 -65.42 -27.75
C MET A 1 -17.34 -64.41 -27.08
N ARG A 2 -17.32 -63.16 -27.57
CA ARG A 2 -16.51 -62.05 -27.00
C ARG A 2 -17.44 -61.10 -26.27
N PHE A 3 -17.32 -61.03 -24.95
CA PHE A 3 -18.06 -60.05 -24.12
C PHE A 3 -17.30 -58.72 -24.16
N ARG A 4 -17.96 -57.68 -24.68
CA ARG A 4 -17.57 -56.26 -24.60
C ARG A 4 -17.91 -55.74 -23.21
N LYS A 5 -16.90 -55.33 -22.42
CA LYS A 5 -17.07 -54.62 -21.17
C LYS A 5 -17.34 -53.13 -21.46
N TYR A 6 -18.49 -52.64 -21.07
CA TYR A 6 -18.78 -51.18 -20.99
C TYR A 6 -18.28 -50.65 -19.64
N SER A 7 -17.36 -49.70 -19.66
CA SER A 7 -16.99 -48.90 -18.50
C SER A 7 -17.97 -47.70 -18.38
N PRO A 8 -18.61 -47.48 -17.24
CA PRO A 8 -19.36 -46.24 -17.00
C PRO A 8 -18.36 -45.12 -16.69
N VAL A 9 -18.37 -44.07 -17.51
CA VAL A 9 -17.69 -42.81 -17.22
C VAL A 9 -18.53 -42.08 -16.16
N LEU A 10 -18.00 -42.02 -14.92
CA LEU A 10 -18.55 -41.31 -13.82
C LEU A 10 -18.22 -39.82 -14.02
N PHE A 11 -19.19 -39.01 -14.44
CA PHE A 11 -19.07 -37.55 -14.41
C PHE A 11 -19.12 -37.06 -12.96
N LEU A 12 -17.94 -36.74 -12.42
CA LEU A 12 -17.80 -36.06 -11.14
C LEU A 12 -18.18 -34.56 -11.35
N VAL A 13 -19.42 -34.21 -11.06
CA VAL A 13 -19.82 -32.80 -10.96
C VAL A 13 -19.18 -32.23 -9.71
N LEU A 14 -18.06 -31.51 -9.90
CA LEU A 14 -17.44 -30.72 -8.82
C LEU A 14 -18.36 -29.54 -8.55
N ALA A 15 -19.26 -29.69 -7.59
CA ALA A 15 -19.97 -28.55 -7.00
C ALA A 15 -18.92 -27.67 -6.30
N ILE A 16 -18.58 -26.55 -6.92
CA ILE A 16 -17.80 -25.49 -6.27
C ILE A 16 -18.70 -24.89 -5.18
N ALA A 17 -18.66 -25.46 -3.99
CA ALA A 17 -19.23 -24.85 -2.81
C ALA A 17 -18.42 -23.54 -2.57
N ARG A 18 -19.01 -22.40 -2.89
CA ARG A 18 -18.49 -21.10 -2.44
C ARG A 18 -18.59 -21.12 -0.91
N PRO A 19 -17.52 -20.82 -0.17
CA PRO A 19 -17.61 -20.76 1.27
C PRO A 19 -18.60 -19.67 1.65
N VAL A 20 -19.64 -20.06 2.38
CA VAL A 20 -20.54 -19.12 3.06
C VAL A 20 -19.69 -18.45 4.13
N ARG A 21 -19.38 -17.17 3.97
CA ARG A 21 -18.69 -16.38 4.98
C ARG A 21 -19.73 -15.81 5.92
N GLY A 22 -19.99 -16.51 7.01
CA GLY A 22 -20.69 -15.96 8.16
C GLY A 22 -19.72 -15.21 9.05
N VAL A 23 -20.20 -14.65 10.16
CA VAL A 23 -19.34 -14.09 11.22
C VAL A 23 -18.46 -15.23 11.76
N GLU A 24 -17.29 -15.41 11.14
CA GLU A 24 -16.31 -16.41 11.52
C GLU A 24 -15.31 -15.82 12.49
N THR A 25 -14.80 -16.68 13.39
CA THR A 25 -13.67 -16.32 14.24
C THR A 25 -12.46 -16.04 13.35
N SER A 26 -11.97 -14.82 13.43
CA SER A 26 -10.75 -14.39 12.75
C SER A 26 -9.54 -14.54 13.67
N PHE A 27 -8.35 -14.62 13.08
CA PHE A 27 -7.10 -14.79 13.80
C PHE A 27 -6.11 -13.70 13.41
N TRP A 28 -5.48 -13.10 14.40
CA TRP A 28 -4.35 -12.24 14.23
C TRP A 28 -3.09 -12.96 14.68
N GLN A 29 -2.27 -13.35 13.75
CA GLN A 29 -1.02 -14.07 13.96
C GLN A 29 0.15 -13.14 13.70
N VAL A 30 1.19 -13.24 14.53
CA VAL A 30 2.51 -12.58 14.38
C VAL A 30 3.55 -13.65 14.67
N GLY A 31 4.40 -13.99 13.68
CA GLY A 31 5.33 -15.12 13.80
C GLY A 31 6.46 -15.12 12.76
N SER A 32 6.53 -14.12 11.87
CA SER A 32 7.64 -13.98 10.93
C SER A 32 8.60 -12.86 11.35
N PHE A 33 9.82 -12.89 10.79
CA PHE A 33 10.80 -11.83 11.01
C PHE A 33 10.25 -10.44 10.64
N GLU A 34 9.59 -10.34 9.49
CA GLU A 34 9.05 -9.10 8.96
C GLU A 34 7.89 -8.56 9.82
N GLU A 35 7.07 -9.44 10.38
CA GLU A 35 5.97 -9.05 11.27
C GLU A 35 6.48 -8.57 12.63
N PHE A 36 7.43 -9.29 13.23
CA PHE A 36 8.06 -8.86 14.48
C PHE A 36 8.85 -7.55 14.30
N LEU A 37 9.48 -7.35 13.15
CA LEU A 37 10.24 -6.13 12.85
C LEU A 37 9.36 -4.86 12.82
N GLN A 38 8.05 -4.99 12.62
CA GLN A 38 7.07 -3.89 12.67
C GLN A 38 6.70 -3.48 14.11
N GLY A 39 7.01 -4.33 15.09
CA GLY A 39 6.76 -4.07 16.50
C GLY A 39 7.88 -3.25 17.14
N LYS A 40 7.76 -3.05 18.46
CA LYS A 40 8.75 -2.34 19.27
C LYS A 40 9.55 -3.34 20.10
N LEU A 41 10.85 -3.44 19.81
CA LEU A 41 11.79 -4.28 20.53
C LEU A 41 12.48 -3.48 21.63
N GLN A 42 12.49 -3.99 22.85
CA GLN A 42 13.24 -3.41 23.98
C GLN A 42 13.93 -4.53 24.75
N GLY A 43 15.25 -4.61 24.66
CA GLY A 43 16.02 -5.68 25.29
C GLY A 43 15.70 -7.08 24.78
N VAL A 44 15.22 -7.19 23.54
CA VAL A 44 15.00 -8.46 22.84
C VAL A 44 15.68 -8.45 21.49
N SER A 45 16.22 -9.60 21.10
CA SER A 45 16.80 -9.88 19.79
C SER A 45 15.79 -10.63 18.92
N LEU A 46 15.92 -10.50 17.61
CA LEU A 46 15.05 -11.15 16.62
C LEU A 46 15.89 -11.89 15.57
N SER A 47 15.77 -13.21 15.51
CA SER A 47 16.41 -14.00 14.46
C SER A 47 15.64 -13.95 13.16
N LYS A 48 16.31 -14.14 12.01
CA LYS A 48 15.69 -14.25 10.69
C LYS A 48 14.65 -15.38 10.59
N ALA A 49 14.76 -16.37 11.47
CA ALA A 49 13.77 -17.45 11.58
C ALA A 49 12.47 -17.03 12.26
N GLY A 50 12.35 -15.78 12.72
CA GLY A 50 11.16 -15.29 13.44
C GLY A 50 11.16 -15.74 14.91
N GLU A 51 12.31 -15.74 15.57
CA GLU A 51 12.43 -16.08 16.99
C GLU A 51 12.88 -14.86 17.79
N LEU A 52 12.14 -14.49 18.82
CA LEU A 52 12.49 -13.46 19.79
C LEU A 52 13.15 -14.10 21.01
N THR A 53 14.26 -13.50 21.44
CA THR A 53 15.02 -13.89 22.66
C THR A 53 15.45 -12.64 23.40
N LEU A 54 15.95 -12.78 24.63
CA LEU A 54 16.58 -11.66 25.33
C LEU A 54 17.82 -11.18 24.58
N ALA A 55 17.92 -9.87 24.36
CA ALA A 55 19.06 -9.23 23.72
C ALA A 55 20.28 -9.19 24.65
N PRO A 56 21.51 -9.00 24.11
CA PRO A 56 22.65 -8.59 24.90
C PRO A 56 22.36 -7.32 25.67
N ASP A 57 22.93 -7.24 26.91
CA ASP A 57 22.69 -6.07 27.75
C ASP A 57 23.35 -4.82 27.13
N SER A 58 22.63 -3.72 27.10
CA SER A 58 23.04 -2.49 26.44
C SER A 58 22.95 -1.29 27.38
N HIS A 59 24.09 -0.63 27.62
CA HIS A 59 24.19 0.50 28.50
C HIS A 59 24.63 1.77 27.77
N LEU A 60 23.95 2.89 28.04
CA LEU A 60 24.39 4.21 27.60
C LEU A 60 25.64 4.61 28.44
N VAL A 61 26.80 4.72 27.80
CA VAL A 61 28.09 5.06 28.44
C VAL A 61 28.36 6.55 28.42
N PHE A 62 27.96 7.23 27.31
CA PHE A 62 28.23 8.65 27.11
C PHE A 62 27.19 9.30 26.23
N SER A 63 26.76 10.51 26.59
CA SER A 63 25.80 11.31 25.85
C SER A 63 26.18 12.80 25.94
N PRO A 64 27.01 13.30 25.03
CA PRO A 64 27.31 14.73 24.94
C PRO A 64 26.12 15.49 24.35
N ASP A 65 26.12 16.82 24.54
CA ASP A 65 25.16 17.72 23.86
C ASP A 65 25.63 18.00 22.42
N GLU A 66 25.73 16.92 21.64
CA GLU A 66 26.14 16.94 20.23
C GLU A 66 25.17 16.12 19.39
N ALA A 67 25.00 16.49 18.11
CA ALA A 67 24.08 15.79 17.23
C ALA A 67 24.70 14.50 16.64
N LEU A 68 26.01 14.49 16.35
CA LEU A 68 26.63 13.44 15.57
C LEU A 68 27.91 12.91 16.28
N ALA A 69 27.99 11.59 16.48
CA ALA A 69 29.25 10.91 16.77
C ALA A 69 29.71 10.21 15.48
N LEU A 70 30.81 10.66 14.88
CA LEU A 70 31.27 10.26 13.55
C LEU A 70 32.51 9.38 13.57
N ALA A 71 33.30 9.43 14.61
CA ALA A 71 34.52 8.65 14.76
C ALA A 71 34.62 8.06 16.15
N LEU A 72 35.21 6.87 16.25
CA LEU A 72 35.42 6.15 17.49
C LEU A 72 36.80 5.47 17.46
N ALA A 73 37.58 5.66 18.54
CA ALA A 73 38.87 4.98 18.74
C ALA A 73 39.02 4.55 20.20
N ARG A 74 39.91 3.58 20.47
CA ARG A 74 40.22 3.07 21.80
C ARG A 74 41.70 2.93 21.97
N ASP A 75 42.23 3.37 23.12
CA ASP A 75 43.62 3.14 23.44
C ASP A 75 43.85 1.81 24.18
N SER A 76 45.11 1.46 24.39
CA SER A 76 45.51 0.24 25.11
C SER A 76 45.12 0.24 26.59
N SER A 77 44.85 1.41 27.17
CA SER A 77 44.38 1.57 28.55
C SER A 77 42.88 1.45 28.70
N GLY A 78 42.15 1.29 27.57
CA GLY A 78 40.72 1.13 27.55
C GLY A 78 39.93 2.44 27.46
N ASN A 79 40.57 3.60 27.35
CA ASN A 79 39.87 4.86 27.12
C ASN A 79 39.31 4.90 25.71
N LEU A 80 38.07 5.42 25.59
CA LEU A 80 37.40 5.62 24.35
C LEU A 80 37.49 7.09 23.92
N TYR A 81 37.63 7.33 22.63
CA TYR A 81 37.69 8.66 22.04
C TYR A 81 36.55 8.77 21.02
N VAL A 82 35.73 9.82 21.17
CA VAL A 82 34.57 10.07 20.34
C VAL A 82 34.76 11.39 19.59
N GLY A 83 34.82 11.33 18.26
CA GLY A 83 34.84 12.50 17.38
C GLY A 83 33.45 12.86 16.93
N THR A 84 33.11 14.17 17.02
CA THR A 84 31.76 14.65 16.72
C THR A 84 31.70 15.48 15.44
N GLY A 85 30.50 15.64 14.91
CA GLY A 85 30.21 16.56 13.81
C GLY A 85 29.62 17.88 14.25
N HIS A 86 29.72 18.89 13.38
CA HIS A 86 29.21 20.26 13.48
C HIS A 86 29.97 21.19 14.47
N GLN A 87 30.69 20.68 15.43
CA GLN A 87 31.46 21.48 16.37
C GLN A 87 32.93 21.04 16.51
N GLY A 88 33.38 20.03 15.76
CA GLY A 88 34.77 19.58 15.70
C GLY A 88 35.32 19.10 17.04
N LYS A 89 34.50 18.61 17.95
CA LYS A 89 34.90 18.20 19.29
C LYS A 89 35.38 16.74 19.34
N VAL A 90 36.34 16.49 20.18
CA VAL A 90 36.79 15.14 20.53
C VAL A 90 36.66 14.97 22.04
N PHE A 91 35.90 13.97 22.44
CA PHE A 91 35.74 13.63 23.86
C PHE A 91 36.54 12.38 24.18
N ARG A 92 37.05 12.33 25.41
CA ARG A 92 37.64 11.13 26.04
C ARG A 92 36.62 10.59 27.05
N VAL A 93 36.37 9.29 26.99
CA VAL A 93 35.61 8.55 27.98
C VAL A 93 36.53 7.53 28.61
N GLY A 94 36.87 7.72 29.87
CA GLY A 94 37.79 6.86 30.62
C GLY A 94 37.19 5.48 30.88
N SER A 95 38.04 4.52 31.23
CA SER A 95 37.59 3.18 31.67
C SER A 95 36.76 3.26 32.97
N ASP A 96 36.86 4.36 33.73
CA ASP A 96 36.00 4.69 34.88
C ASP A 96 34.67 5.36 34.49
N GLN A 97 34.34 5.40 33.20
CA GLN A 97 33.17 6.03 32.60
C GLN A 97 33.10 7.57 32.78
N LYS A 98 34.14 8.21 33.27
CA LYS A 98 34.20 9.67 33.29
C LYS A 98 34.56 10.21 31.92
N SER A 99 33.76 11.18 31.46
CA SER A 99 33.98 11.83 30.19
C SER A 99 34.54 13.25 30.35
N SER A 100 35.37 13.67 29.39
CA SER A 100 35.91 15.01 29.32
C SER A 100 36.08 15.45 27.85
N LEU A 101 35.88 16.76 27.59
CA LEU A 101 36.25 17.34 26.31
C LEU A 101 37.80 17.37 26.25
N LEU A 102 38.37 16.68 25.26
CA LEU A 102 39.82 16.56 25.08
C LEU A 102 40.35 17.62 24.10
N PHE A 103 39.62 17.88 23.02
CA PHE A 103 40.08 18.75 21.94
C PHE A 103 38.91 19.34 21.18
N THR A 104 39.08 20.54 20.62
CA THR A 104 38.16 21.15 19.64
C THR A 104 38.98 21.58 18.43
N ALA A 105 38.69 21.04 17.27
CA ALA A 105 39.27 21.44 15.99
C ALA A 105 38.71 22.79 15.54
N HIS A 106 39.38 23.43 14.61
CA HIS A 106 38.83 24.61 13.93
C HIS A 106 37.75 24.19 12.92
N GLU A 107 37.94 23.02 12.31
CA GLU A 107 37.02 22.43 11.35
C GLU A 107 35.84 21.73 12.09
N PRO A 108 34.63 21.77 11.55
CA PRO A 108 33.42 21.35 12.27
C PRO A 108 33.29 19.83 12.46
N ASP A 109 33.91 18.99 11.62
CA ASP A 109 33.63 17.55 11.60
C ASP A 109 34.88 16.71 11.84
N ILE A 110 34.75 15.67 12.67
CA ILE A 110 35.82 14.71 12.96
C ILE A 110 35.36 13.33 12.46
N PHE A 111 35.79 12.94 11.26
CA PHE A 111 35.47 11.65 10.68
C PHE A 111 36.43 10.53 10.99
N ALA A 112 37.67 10.87 11.40
CA ALA A 112 38.71 9.90 11.60
C ALA A 112 39.46 10.12 12.92
N LEU A 113 39.65 9.03 13.65
CA LEU A 113 40.50 8.96 14.87
C LEU A 113 41.40 7.74 14.78
N ALA A 114 42.64 7.87 15.17
CA ALA A 114 43.55 6.75 15.32
C ALA A 114 44.48 6.98 16.53
N VAL A 115 44.74 5.93 17.32
CA VAL A 115 45.72 5.96 18.38
C VAL A 115 47.08 5.48 17.83
N GLY A 116 48.09 6.29 17.92
CA GLY A 116 49.43 5.97 17.46
C GLY A 116 50.19 5.04 18.43
N PRO A 117 51.31 4.44 17.99
CA PRO A 117 52.10 3.55 18.81
C PRO A 117 52.75 4.26 20.00
N ASP A 118 52.85 5.59 19.98
CA ASP A 118 53.32 6.45 21.05
C ASP A 118 52.20 6.80 22.07
N GLY A 119 51.00 6.25 21.92
CA GLY A 119 49.85 6.53 22.75
C GLY A 119 49.19 7.88 22.48
N SER A 120 49.66 8.66 21.48
CA SER A 120 49.03 9.90 21.07
C SER A 120 47.77 9.62 20.22
N LEU A 121 46.75 10.47 20.35
CA LEU A 121 45.56 10.43 19.50
C LEU A 121 45.77 11.31 18.26
N TYR A 122 45.51 10.76 17.11
CA TYR A 122 45.53 11.48 15.84
C TYR A 122 44.10 11.70 15.37
N VAL A 123 43.81 12.95 14.99
CA VAL A 123 42.46 13.43 14.70
C VAL A 123 42.40 13.97 13.28
N GLY A 124 41.55 13.40 12.44
CA GLY A 124 41.30 13.87 11.07
C GLY A 124 40.05 14.74 11.02
N SER A 125 40.26 16.05 10.76
CA SER A 125 39.16 17.03 10.66
C SER A 125 38.73 17.26 9.22
N SER A 126 37.51 17.86 9.05
CA SER A 126 36.88 18.16 7.76
C SER A 126 35.88 19.30 7.91
N PRO A 127 35.53 20.09 6.83
CA PRO A 127 36.30 20.25 5.59
C PRO A 127 37.64 21.00 5.84
N GLU A 128 38.44 21.18 4.80
CA GLU A 128 39.82 21.67 4.91
C GLU A 128 40.71 20.72 5.76
N GLY A 129 40.63 19.43 5.39
CA GLY A 129 41.16 18.31 6.17
C GLY A 129 42.58 18.53 6.73
N LYS A 130 42.73 18.46 8.05
CA LYS A 130 43.98 18.49 8.78
C LYS A 130 44.10 17.31 9.72
N VAL A 131 45.30 16.83 9.96
CA VAL A 131 45.57 15.84 10.96
C VAL A 131 46.20 16.55 12.17
N TYR A 132 45.51 16.49 13.30
CA TYR A 132 46.04 16.96 14.58
C TYR A 132 46.59 15.77 15.39
N LYS A 133 47.63 16.03 16.18
CA LYS A 133 48.18 15.10 17.17
C LYS A 133 47.92 15.63 18.56
N ILE A 134 47.35 14.77 19.41
CA ILE A 134 47.11 15.06 20.82
C ILE A 134 47.90 14.04 21.62
N THR A 135 48.89 14.54 22.35
CA THR A 135 49.78 13.71 23.20
C THR A 135 49.06 13.23 24.48
N PRO A 136 49.52 12.16 25.13
CA PRO A 136 48.87 11.65 26.35
C PRO A 136 48.75 12.68 27.48
N ASP A 137 49.62 13.71 27.50
CA ASP A 137 49.55 14.84 28.45
C ASP A 137 48.55 15.93 28.02
N GLY A 138 47.82 15.72 26.92
CA GLY A 138 46.74 16.59 26.44
C GLY A 138 47.16 17.76 25.55
N LYS A 139 48.46 17.87 25.19
CA LYS A 139 48.90 18.91 24.25
C LYS A 139 48.54 18.57 22.84
N SER A 140 47.89 19.51 22.14
CA SER A 140 47.49 19.38 20.75
C SER A 140 48.36 20.21 19.80
N SER A 141 48.60 19.68 18.60
CA SER A 141 49.31 20.38 17.51
C SER A 141 48.84 19.86 16.16
N GLN A 142 48.92 20.72 15.14
CA GLN A 142 48.74 20.25 13.76
C GLN A 142 49.93 19.37 13.40
N PHE A 143 49.68 18.14 13.02
CA PHE A 143 50.67 17.14 12.67
C PHE A 143 50.96 17.10 11.17
N TYR A 144 49.87 17.10 10.34
CA TYR A 144 49.99 17.01 8.90
C TYR A 144 48.84 17.72 8.21
N ASP A 145 49.11 18.29 7.02
CA ASP A 145 48.14 18.93 6.16
C ASP A 145 48.20 18.30 4.77
N PRO A 146 47.27 17.40 4.43
CA PRO A 146 47.22 16.72 3.13
C PRO A 146 46.79 17.61 1.96
N LYS A 147 46.36 18.85 2.22
CA LYS A 147 45.74 19.73 1.22
C LYS A 147 44.53 19.09 0.51
N ALA A 148 43.78 18.32 1.24
CA ALA A 148 42.54 17.67 0.79
C ALA A 148 41.34 18.21 1.58
N LYS A 149 40.16 18.16 1.00
CA LYS A 149 38.94 18.69 1.63
C LYS A 149 38.51 17.83 2.82
N TYR A 150 38.58 16.51 2.67
CA TYR A 150 38.10 15.57 3.71
C TYR A 150 39.19 14.58 4.08
N ILE A 151 39.20 14.18 5.36
CA ILE A 151 39.94 13.03 5.87
C ILE A 151 38.92 12.02 6.37
N TRP A 152 38.79 10.87 5.66
CA TRP A 152 37.80 9.85 5.96
C TRP A 152 38.30 8.76 6.91
N ALA A 153 39.59 8.41 6.81
CA ALA A 153 40.15 7.38 7.64
C ALA A 153 41.62 7.67 7.96
N LEU A 154 42.04 7.28 9.18
CA LEU A 154 43.40 7.28 9.66
C LEU A 154 43.76 5.86 10.12
N LEU A 155 44.93 5.37 9.76
CA LEU A 155 45.38 4.02 10.13
C LEU A 155 46.89 3.97 10.29
N PHE A 156 47.37 3.39 11.39
CA PHE A 156 48.80 3.13 11.60
C PHE A 156 49.15 1.70 11.16
N ASP A 157 50.29 1.56 10.51
CA ASP A 157 50.89 0.23 10.30
C ASP A 157 51.80 -0.18 11.49
N ALA A 158 52.30 -1.42 11.44
CA ALA A 158 53.18 -1.97 12.47
C ALA A 158 54.52 -1.25 12.58
N GLN A 159 54.92 -0.45 11.59
CA GLN A 159 56.13 0.37 11.57
C GLN A 159 55.88 1.78 12.12
N GLY A 160 54.66 2.09 12.55
CA GLY A 160 54.28 3.40 13.08
C GLY A 160 54.10 4.48 12.02
N ARG A 161 53.92 4.12 10.74
CA ARG A 161 53.59 5.06 9.66
C ARG A 161 52.07 5.28 9.61
N LEU A 162 51.67 6.54 9.49
CA LEU A 162 50.26 6.91 9.40
C LEU A 162 49.80 6.92 7.95
N TYR A 163 48.75 6.18 7.64
CA TYR A 163 48.02 6.28 6.38
C TYR A 163 46.82 7.20 6.56
N VAL A 164 46.66 8.14 5.62
CA VAL A 164 45.59 9.15 5.60
C VAL A 164 44.77 8.97 4.34
N ALA A 165 43.53 8.55 4.47
CA ALA A 165 42.58 8.45 3.36
C ALA A 165 41.85 9.76 3.17
N THR A 166 41.88 10.28 1.94
CA THR A 166 41.32 11.59 1.63
C THR A 166 40.08 11.54 0.75
N GLY A 167 39.26 12.58 0.91
CA GLY A 167 38.16 12.90 0.00
C GLY A 167 38.47 14.10 -0.88
N ASP A 168 37.70 14.25 -1.98
CA ASP A 168 37.90 15.23 -3.06
C ASP A 168 39.02 14.86 -4.04
N LYS A 169 40.09 14.25 -3.58
CA LYS A 169 41.20 13.78 -4.42
C LYS A 169 41.34 12.25 -4.47
N GLY A 170 40.68 11.52 -3.60
CA GLY A 170 40.71 10.05 -3.53
C GLY A 170 42.16 9.50 -3.39
N GLN A 171 43.01 10.18 -2.63
CA GLN A 171 44.41 9.81 -2.39
C GLN A 171 44.59 9.15 -1.04
N ILE A 172 45.54 8.24 -0.95
CA ILE A 172 46.09 7.73 0.32
C ILE A 172 47.47 8.30 0.46
N LEU A 173 47.69 9.04 1.56
CA LEU A 173 49.02 9.56 1.90
C LEU A 173 49.65 8.71 3.00
N ARG A 174 50.94 8.58 2.97
CA ARG A 174 51.73 7.91 3.99
C ARG A 174 52.60 8.95 4.68
N VAL A 175 52.44 9.07 5.99
CA VAL A 175 53.10 10.10 6.82
C VAL A 175 53.99 9.42 7.84
N ASP A 176 55.24 9.86 7.94
CA ASP A 176 56.19 9.35 8.90
C ASP A 176 56.05 9.99 10.30
N ALA A 177 56.76 9.49 11.29
CA ALA A 177 56.73 9.99 12.66
C ALA A 177 57.11 11.48 12.80
N SER A 178 57.82 12.08 11.82
CA SER A 178 58.18 13.49 11.78
C SER A 178 57.09 14.40 11.21
N GLY A 179 56.02 13.84 10.69
CA GLY A 179 54.96 14.56 10.01
C GLY A 179 55.24 14.83 8.53
N LYS A 180 56.27 14.20 7.94
CA LYS A 180 56.50 14.29 6.51
C LYS A 180 55.70 13.27 5.75
N GLY A 181 54.81 13.73 4.84
CA GLY A 181 53.93 12.89 4.05
C GLY A 181 54.28 12.81 2.58
N GLU A 182 53.96 11.71 1.96
CA GLU A 182 54.02 11.47 0.50
C GLU A 182 52.72 10.84 0.01
N VAL A 183 52.40 11.04 -1.29
CA VAL A 183 51.30 10.32 -1.90
C VAL A 183 51.68 8.86 -2.09
N PHE A 184 51.06 7.97 -1.30
CA PHE A 184 51.30 6.54 -1.36
C PHE A 184 50.51 5.89 -2.50
N PHE A 185 49.27 6.37 -2.73
CA PHE A 185 48.42 5.90 -3.80
C PHE A 185 47.43 7.00 -4.27
N ASP A 186 47.27 7.13 -5.57
CA ASP A 186 46.27 8.00 -6.19
C ASP A 186 45.27 7.15 -6.96
N SER A 187 44.08 6.96 -6.38
CA SER A 187 43.06 6.02 -6.91
C SER A 187 42.30 6.53 -8.14
N LYS A 188 42.38 7.84 -8.44
CA LYS A 188 41.54 8.51 -9.43
C LYS A 188 40.02 8.43 -9.13
N GLN A 189 39.67 8.01 -7.93
CA GLN A 189 38.34 8.12 -7.38
C GLN A 189 38.13 9.46 -6.70
N THR A 190 36.90 9.79 -6.30
CA THR A 190 36.65 11.04 -5.56
C THR A 190 37.05 10.87 -4.07
N HIS A 191 36.66 9.74 -3.47
CA HIS A 191 36.95 9.49 -2.05
C HIS A 191 37.51 8.09 -1.84
N ILE A 192 38.41 7.97 -0.83
CA ILE A 192 38.75 6.73 -0.14
C ILE A 192 38.09 6.79 1.24
N MET A 193 37.08 5.96 1.47
CA MET A 193 36.20 6.05 2.64
C MET A 193 36.78 5.33 3.86
N CYS A 194 37.42 4.19 3.65
CA CYS A 194 37.90 3.33 4.72
C CYS A 194 39.24 2.68 4.40
N LEU A 195 40.01 2.36 5.46
CA LEU A 195 41.29 1.67 5.40
C LEU A 195 41.31 0.52 6.38
N ARG A 196 41.91 -0.62 6.00
CA ARG A 196 42.20 -1.76 6.88
C ARG A 196 43.54 -2.36 6.50
N LEU A 197 44.24 -3.02 7.44
CA LEU A 197 45.38 -3.86 7.13
C LEU A 197 44.97 -5.34 7.10
N ASP A 198 45.46 -6.05 6.10
CA ASP A 198 45.34 -7.50 6.10
C ASP A 198 46.46 -8.13 6.98
N PRO A 199 46.35 -9.45 7.33
CA PRO A 199 47.39 -10.10 8.15
C PRO A 199 48.78 -10.15 7.49
N GLN A 200 48.89 -9.91 6.18
CA GLN A 200 50.15 -9.86 5.44
C GLN A 200 50.76 -8.42 5.41
N GLY A 201 50.06 -7.45 6.01
CA GLY A 201 50.48 -6.04 6.06
C GLY A 201 50.17 -5.25 4.79
N ASN A 202 49.34 -5.79 3.89
CA ASN A 202 48.83 -5.01 2.79
C ASN A 202 47.71 -4.08 3.26
N LEU A 203 47.59 -2.90 2.63
CA LEU A 203 46.53 -1.93 2.92
C LEU A 203 45.34 -2.22 2.02
N LEU A 204 44.17 -2.40 2.62
CA LEU A 204 42.91 -2.45 1.93
C LEU A 204 42.24 -1.08 1.99
N ALA A 205 41.64 -0.66 0.88
CA ALA A 205 40.98 0.65 0.75
C ALA A 205 39.69 0.56 -0.02
N GLY A 206 38.60 1.09 0.53
CA GLY A 206 37.31 1.21 -0.11
C GLY A 206 37.07 2.59 -0.70
N SER A 207 36.46 2.67 -1.88
CA SER A 207 36.33 3.92 -2.64
C SER A 207 34.90 4.26 -3.07
N VAL A 208 34.72 5.51 -3.51
CA VAL A 208 33.53 6.12 -4.12
C VAL A 208 34.00 6.95 -5.32
N PRO A 209 33.30 6.99 -6.50
CA PRO A 209 31.91 6.54 -6.74
C PRO A 209 31.78 5.16 -7.41
N ASN A 210 32.88 4.43 -7.66
CA ASN A 210 32.80 3.19 -8.44
C ASN A 210 32.82 1.91 -7.59
N GLY A 211 32.67 2.01 -6.25
CA GLY A 211 32.57 0.85 -5.38
C GLY A 211 33.77 -0.10 -5.46
N LEU A 212 35.01 0.44 -5.60
CA LEU A 212 36.22 -0.37 -5.76
C LEU A 212 36.86 -0.64 -4.42
N ILE A 213 37.32 -1.88 -4.23
CA ILE A 213 38.20 -2.28 -3.14
C ILE A 213 39.59 -2.52 -3.70
N TYR A 214 40.56 -1.76 -3.19
CA TYR A 214 41.98 -1.90 -3.56
C TYR A 214 42.75 -2.66 -2.47
N ARG A 215 43.69 -3.52 -2.91
CA ARG A 215 44.74 -4.07 -2.07
C ARG A 215 46.08 -3.45 -2.49
N LEU A 216 46.77 -2.81 -1.57
CA LEU A 216 48.06 -2.15 -1.79
C LEU A 216 49.15 -2.85 -1.00
N THR A 217 50.24 -3.26 -1.66
CA THR A 217 51.38 -3.81 -0.98
C THR A 217 52.10 -2.71 -0.17
N PRO A 218 52.93 -3.06 0.83
CA PRO A 218 53.73 -2.08 1.61
C PRO A 218 54.64 -1.15 0.75
N GLN A 219 54.90 -1.56 -0.52
CA GLN A 219 55.65 -0.79 -1.50
C GLN A 219 54.77 0.13 -2.36
N GLY A 220 53.47 0.13 -2.15
CA GLY A 220 52.52 0.97 -2.89
C GLY A 220 51.98 0.41 -4.22
N LYS A 221 52.28 -0.87 -4.56
CA LYS A 221 51.68 -1.50 -5.72
C LYS A 221 50.20 -1.84 -5.44
N ALA A 222 49.28 -1.18 -6.15
CA ALA A 222 47.84 -1.33 -5.99
C ALA A 222 47.28 -2.35 -6.97
N PHE A 223 46.27 -3.10 -6.52
CA PHE A 223 45.44 -3.98 -7.31
C PHE A 223 43.98 -3.85 -6.86
N ALA A 224 43.02 -3.64 -7.79
CA ALA A 224 41.59 -3.66 -7.49
C ALA A 224 41.13 -5.13 -7.37
N ILE A 225 40.78 -5.54 -6.17
CA ILE A 225 40.37 -6.94 -5.91
C ILE A 225 38.90 -7.19 -6.10
N TYR A 226 38.06 -6.13 -6.01
CA TYR A 226 36.63 -6.25 -6.16
C TYR A 226 36.01 -4.92 -6.62
N GLN A 227 34.92 -5.01 -7.39
CA GLN A 227 34.06 -3.91 -7.71
C GLN A 227 32.63 -4.27 -7.33
N ALA A 228 32.06 -3.51 -6.39
CA ALA A 228 30.69 -3.71 -5.94
C ALA A 228 29.67 -3.23 -6.99
N SER A 229 28.47 -3.79 -6.94
CA SER A 229 27.32 -3.30 -7.71
C SER A 229 26.81 -1.93 -7.25
N LEU A 230 27.04 -1.59 -5.97
CA LEU A 230 26.72 -0.29 -5.39
C LEU A 230 27.94 0.63 -5.44
N PRO A 231 27.75 1.95 -5.58
CA PRO A 231 28.82 2.89 -5.92
C PRO A 231 29.82 3.18 -4.79
N GLU A 232 29.46 2.88 -3.54
CA GLU A 232 30.25 3.23 -2.37
C GLU A 232 30.66 1.98 -1.56
N ILE A 233 31.96 1.88 -1.22
CA ILE A 233 32.47 1.01 -0.16
C ILE A 233 32.63 1.87 1.09
N HIS A 234 31.68 1.76 2.01
CA HIS A 234 31.62 2.61 3.20
C HIS A 234 32.54 2.13 4.33
N ASP A 235 32.54 0.85 4.61
CA ASP A 235 33.42 0.24 5.61
C ASP A 235 33.89 -1.15 5.20
N LEU A 236 34.97 -1.61 5.78
CA LEU A 236 35.60 -2.91 5.57
C LEU A 236 35.93 -3.56 6.90
N ALA A 237 35.82 -4.87 6.99
CA ALA A 237 36.38 -5.67 8.08
C ALA A 237 36.98 -6.98 7.53
N LEU A 238 37.83 -7.62 8.33
CA LEU A 238 38.46 -8.88 7.98
C LEU A 238 38.29 -9.87 9.13
N ASP A 239 38.18 -11.14 8.76
CA ASP A 239 38.28 -12.24 9.69
C ASP A 239 39.73 -12.78 9.76
N ALA A 240 39.95 -13.73 10.65
CA ALA A 240 41.26 -14.38 10.81
C ALA A 240 41.65 -15.29 9.62
N ALA A 241 40.69 -15.71 8.80
CA ALA A 241 40.89 -16.53 7.61
C ALA A 241 41.30 -15.70 6.39
N GLY A 242 41.16 -14.37 6.48
CA GLY A 242 41.48 -13.42 5.41
C GLY A 242 40.32 -13.11 4.49
N HIS A 243 39.07 -13.48 4.88
CA HIS A 243 37.90 -13.00 4.22
C HIS A 243 37.69 -11.51 4.46
N ILE A 244 37.28 -10.78 3.45
CA ILE A 244 37.00 -9.36 3.51
C ILE A 244 35.51 -9.15 3.47
N PHE A 245 34.97 -8.48 4.48
CA PHE A 245 33.57 -8.08 4.52
C PHE A 245 33.48 -6.60 4.17
N ALA A 246 32.59 -6.26 3.24
CA ALA A 246 32.41 -4.92 2.73
C ALA A 246 30.97 -4.42 2.92
N ALA A 247 30.84 -3.30 3.61
CA ALA A 247 29.60 -2.52 3.65
C ALA A 247 29.52 -1.66 2.40
N THR A 248 28.51 -1.91 1.56
CA THR A 248 28.33 -1.18 0.31
C THR A 248 27.03 -0.38 0.35
N LEU A 249 27.07 0.86 -0.19
CA LEU A 249 25.92 1.75 -0.22
C LEU A 249 25.57 2.15 -1.64
N GLY A 250 24.24 2.17 -1.92
CA GLY A 250 23.64 2.73 -3.12
C GLY A 250 23.24 4.18 -2.88
N GLY A 251 23.65 5.10 -3.75
CA GLY A 251 23.17 6.47 -3.70
C GLY A 251 21.67 6.51 -4.02
N GLY A 252 20.84 6.93 -3.09
CA GLY A 252 19.44 7.32 -3.37
C GLY A 252 19.46 8.47 -4.38
N GLY A 253 19.00 8.21 -5.60
CA GLY A 253 18.74 9.09 -6.73
C GLY A 253 19.35 10.49 -6.74
N GLY A 254 20.63 10.60 -7.04
CA GLY A 254 21.32 11.86 -7.25
C GLY A 254 22.74 11.81 -6.72
N LYS A 255 23.71 11.83 -7.62
CA LYS A 255 25.17 11.90 -7.44
C LYS A 255 25.63 11.72 -5.98
N GLY A 256 26.04 10.50 -5.65
CA GLY A 256 26.46 10.07 -4.32
C GLY A 256 27.39 11.08 -3.65
N SER A 257 26.88 11.75 -2.68
CA SER A 257 27.65 12.66 -1.83
C SER A 257 27.57 12.19 -0.40
N PRO A 258 28.68 12.18 0.32
CA PRO A 258 28.71 12.11 1.78
C PRO A 258 27.94 13.26 2.47
N GLU A 259 27.38 14.16 1.69
CA GLU A 259 26.58 15.30 2.13
C GLU A 259 25.34 14.95 2.97
N LEU A 260 24.87 13.68 2.94
CA LEU A 260 23.73 13.27 3.76
C LEU A 260 24.01 13.33 5.27
N LEU A 261 25.29 13.18 5.67
CA LEU A 261 25.72 13.34 7.05
C LEU A 261 26.02 14.80 7.43
N LEU A 262 26.08 15.71 6.46
CA LEU A 262 26.46 17.11 6.64
C LEU A 262 25.28 18.09 6.57
N ALA A 263 24.05 17.62 6.39
CA ALA A 263 22.88 18.49 6.36
C ALA A 263 22.64 19.14 7.74
N PRO A 264 22.40 20.45 7.81
CA PRO A 264 22.07 21.11 9.06
C PRO A 264 20.82 20.52 9.73
N PRO A 265 20.72 20.48 11.08
CA PRO A 265 19.52 20.00 11.75
C PRO A 265 18.33 20.87 11.35
N GLY A 266 17.30 20.26 10.72
CA GLY A 266 16.08 20.93 10.28
C GLY A 266 15.75 20.84 8.78
N VAL A 267 16.67 20.33 7.94
CA VAL A 267 16.37 20.05 6.54
C VAL A 267 16.23 18.53 6.34
N MET A 268 15.04 18.02 6.59
CA MET A 268 14.69 16.70 6.08
C MET A 268 14.62 16.78 4.55
N PRO A 269 15.26 15.88 3.80
CA PRO A 269 14.96 15.74 2.38
C PRO A 269 13.51 15.26 2.29
N SER A 270 12.61 16.18 1.93
CA SER A 270 11.24 15.83 1.58
C SER A 270 11.30 14.82 0.45
N GLY A 271 10.86 13.60 0.73
CA GLY A 271 10.61 12.60 -0.30
C GLY A 271 9.77 13.26 -1.38
N GLY A 272 10.27 13.28 -2.60
CA GLY A 272 9.64 13.96 -3.72
C GLY A 272 8.23 13.43 -3.96
N VAL A 273 7.25 14.15 -3.46
CA VAL A 273 5.87 14.05 -3.93
C VAL A 273 5.86 14.78 -5.27
N THR A 274 5.77 14.05 -6.35
CA THR A 274 5.57 14.60 -7.69
C THR A 274 4.16 15.21 -7.71
N THR A 275 4.07 16.50 -7.43
CA THR A 275 2.83 17.27 -7.60
C THR A 275 2.66 17.53 -9.09
N VAL A 276 1.74 16.85 -9.73
CA VAL A 276 1.28 17.19 -11.08
C VAL A 276 0.39 18.42 -10.95
N THR A 277 0.95 19.59 -11.23
CA THR A 277 0.17 20.82 -11.35
C THR A 277 -0.51 20.83 -12.71
N VAL A 278 -1.81 20.60 -12.75
CA VAL A 278 -2.65 20.85 -13.92
C VAL A 278 -2.91 22.35 -13.98
N THR A 279 -2.20 23.04 -14.85
CA THR A 279 -2.49 24.46 -15.18
C THR A 279 -3.66 24.49 -16.15
N ALA A 280 -4.81 24.99 -15.70
CA ALA A 280 -5.92 25.37 -16.58
C ALA A 280 -5.54 26.66 -17.30
N SER A 281 -5.49 26.62 -18.63
CA SER A 281 -5.31 27.77 -19.49
C SER A 281 -6.58 28.56 -19.60
N THR A 282 -6.54 29.84 -19.20
CA THR A 282 -7.46 30.87 -19.69
C THR A 282 -6.63 31.93 -20.38
N GLU A 283 -6.83 32.07 -21.70
CA GLU A 283 -6.41 33.24 -22.48
C GLU A 283 -7.28 34.47 -22.10
N PRO A 284 -6.88 35.75 -22.38
CA PRO A 284 -6.44 36.21 -23.68
C PRO A 284 -5.41 37.39 -23.74
N GLU A 285 -4.88 37.56 -24.96
CA GLU A 285 -4.54 38.83 -25.71
C GLU A 285 -3.23 39.60 -25.50
N GLN A 286 -2.51 39.59 -26.59
CA GLN A 286 -1.72 40.65 -27.32
C GLN A 286 -0.49 41.29 -26.66
N ALA A 287 0.67 41.10 -27.31
CA ALA A 287 1.35 42.14 -28.09
C ALA A 287 2.70 41.71 -28.65
N LEU A 288 2.96 42.14 -29.89
CA LEU A 288 4.12 41.97 -30.76
C LEU A 288 5.48 42.33 -30.15
N ALA A 289 6.52 41.54 -30.47
CA ALA A 289 7.82 42.08 -30.93
C ALA A 289 8.63 41.00 -31.69
N LYS A 290 9.10 41.38 -32.88
CA LYS A 290 9.98 40.59 -33.78
C LYS A 290 11.40 40.52 -33.25
N THR A 291 12.11 39.40 -33.43
CA THR A 291 13.51 39.41 -33.88
C THR A 291 13.93 38.05 -34.46
N GLN A 292 14.77 38.13 -35.46
CA GLN A 292 15.17 37.24 -36.54
C GLN A 292 15.99 36.03 -36.12
N THR A 293 15.79 34.91 -36.83
CA THR A 293 16.65 33.73 -36.94
C THR A 293 17.64 33.87 -38.10
N PRO A 294 18.85 33.29 -38.02
CA PRO A 294 19.62 32.91 -39.21
C PRO A 294 19.66 31.36 -39.37
N PRO A 295 20.00 30.85 -40.56
CA PRO A 295 19.53 29.57 -41.06
C PRO A 295 20.45 28.38 -40.75
N SER A 296 19.81 27.19 -40.65
CA SER A 296 20.41 25.88 -40.44
C SER A 296 20.93 25.28 -41.75
N GLU A 297 22.15 24.75 -41.73
CA GLU A 297 22.74 23.92 -42.76
C GLU A 297 22.24 22.49 -42.73
N ALA A 298 22.09 21.90 -43.93
CA ALA A 298 21.51 20.58 -44.15
C ALA A 298 22.51 19.44 -43.93
N ALA A 299 22.04 18.35 -43.29
CA ALA A 299 22.75 17.08 -43.20
C ALA A 299 22.36 16.12 -44.34
N PRO A 300 23.28 15.24 -44.81
CA PRO A 300 23.05 14.35 -45.96
C PRO A 300 22.30 13.06 -45.57
N PRO A 301 21.71 12.33 -46.54
CA PRO A 301 20.79 11.21 -46.27
C PRO A 301 21.50 9.91 -45.88
N SER A 302 20.97 9.20 -44.87
CA SER A 302 21.45 7.90 -44.44
C SER A 302 20.70 6.76 -45.14
N PHE A 303 21.50 5.79 -45.66
CA PHE A 303 21.02 4.58 -46.32
C PHE A 303 20.41 3.57 -45.33
N ASN A 304 19.23 3.04 -45.69
CA ASN A 304 18.59 1.91 -45.03
C ASN A 304 19.42 0.63 -45.14
N ARG A 305 19.68 -0.02 -44.02
CA ARG A 305 20.10 -1.42 -43.96
C ARG A 305 19.06 -2.22 -43.15
N PRO A 306 18.64 -3.40 -43.59
CA PRO A 306 17.67 -4.20 -42.82
C PRO A 306 18.30 -4.80 -41.57
N ALA A 307 17.56 -4.75 -40.45
CA ALA A 307 17.95 -5.31 -39.16
C ALA A 307 17.84 -6.84 -39.14
N PRO A 308 18.76 -7.55 -38.49
CA PRO A 308 18.56 -8.96 -38.14
C PRO A 308 17.67 -9.07 -36.92
N LEU A 309 16.68 -9.95 -37.01
CA LEU A 309 15.88 -10.44 -35.87
C LEU A 309 16.81 -11.24 -34.94
N ALA A 310 17.21 -10.62 -33.84
CA ALA A 310 17.74 -11.34 -32.68
C ALA A 310 16.97 -10.80 -31.44
N GLY A 311 16.19 -11.69 -30.84
CA GLY A 311 15.54 -11.43 -29.55
C GLY A 311 16.61 -11.19 -28.49
N SER A 312 16.91 -9.92 -28.21
CA SER A 312 17.66 -9.53 -27.03
C SER A 312 16.70 -9.51 -25.86
N MET A 313 16.78 -10.50 -24.97
CA MET A 313 16.31 -10.38 -23.60
C MET A 313 16.99 -9.10 -23.05
N MET A 314 16.21 -8.05 -22.79
CA MET A 314 16.69 -6.93 -21.97
C MET A 314 17.10 -7.50 -20.62
N PRO A 315 18.30 -7.21 -20.09
CA PRO A 315 18.62 -7.51 -18.72
C PRO A 315 17.59 -6.80 -17.85
N MET A 316 16.83 -7.55 -17.07
CA MET A 316 16.01 -7.02 -15.99
C MET A 316 16.95 -6.22 -15.11
N GLN A 317 16.89 -4.88 -15.14
CA GLN A 317 17.55 -4.04 -14.14
C GLN A 317 16.91 -4.39 -12.80
N MET A 318 17.62 -5.18 -12.00
CA MET A 318 17.27 -5.34 -10.60
C MET A 318 17.31 -3.96 -9.94
N PRO A 319 16.32 -3.59 -9.12
CA PRO A 319 16.38 -2.34 -8.36
C PRO A 319 17.68 -2.32 -7.57
N GLN A 320 18.48 -1.27 -7.71
CA GLN A 320 19.70 -1.11 -6.93
C GLN A 320 19.30 -0.92 -5.46
N GLY A 321 19.71 -1.85 -4.58
CA GLY A 321 19.46 -1.75 -3.15
C GLY A 321 20.11 -0.51 -2.53
N ARG A 322 19.63 -0.09 -1.36
CA ARG A 322 20.26 1.00 -0.59
C ARG A 322 21.55 0.57 0.09
N GLY A 323 21.63 -0.69 0.53
CA GLY A 323 22.81 -1.23 1.18
C GLY A 323 22.96 -2.73 0.94
N ALA A 324 24.22 -3.20 0.93
CA ALA A 324 24.53 -4.62 0.92
C ALA A 324 25.80 -4.93 1.72
N LEU A 325 25.84 -6.11 2.32
CA LEU A 325 27.02 -6.71 2.93
C LEU A 325 27.53 -7.80 1.99
N VAL A 326 28.78 -7.65 1.57
CA VAL A 326 29.45 -8.57 0.65
C VAL A 326 30.64 -9.21 1.33
N GLU A 327 30.76 -10.52 1.23
CA GLU A 327 31.95 -11.29 1.60
C GLU A 327 32.81 -11.50 0.35
N ILE A 328 34.10 -11.20 0.45
CA ILE A 328 35.10 -11.44 -0.59
C ILE A 328 36.10 -12.45 -0.04
N PHE A 329 36.20 -13.59 -0.68
CA PHE A 329 37.10 -14.69 -0.31
C PHE A 329 38.53 -14.39 -0.73
N PRO A 330 39.53 -15.10 -0.14
CA PRO A 330 40.96 -14.91 -0.49
C PRO A 330 41.27 -15.12 -1.98
N ASP A 331 40.52 -15.91 -2.68
CA ASP A 331 40.59 -16.15 -4.12
C ASP A 331 39.94 -15.08 -4.98
N SER A 332 39.39 -14.03 -4.35
CA SER A 332 38.65 -12.90 -4.96
C SER A 332 37.28 -13.27 -5.50
N THR A 333 36.72 -14.44 -5.19
CA THR A 333 35.29 -14.71 -5.36
C THR A 333 34.51 -13.89 -4.32
N ALA A 334 33.25 -13.59 -4.60
CA ALA A 334 32.44 -12.78 -3.69
C ALA A 334 31.00 -13.29 -3.61
N GLU A 335 30.41 -13.14 -2.42
CA GLU A 335 29.04 -13.49 -2.12
C GLU A 335 28.34 -12.32 -1.39
N THR A 336 27.04 -12.11 -1.69
CA THR A 336 26.23 -11.11 -0.97
C THR A 336 25.52 -11.82 0.17
N LEU A 337 25.93 -11.51 1.41
CA LEU A 337 25.36 -12.11 2.62
C LEU A 337 24.06 -11.43 3.05
N TRP A 338 23.92 -10.13 2.79
CA TRP A 338 22.75 -9.34 3.14
C TRP A 338 22.54 -8.20 2.14
N SER A 339 21.28 -7.85 1.88
CA SER A 339 20.94 -6.67 1.08
C SER A 339 19.59 -6.10 1.48
N SER A 340 19.43 -4.78 1.33
CA SER A 340 18.18 -4.07 1.62
C SER A 340 17.94 -2.93 0.63
N ASN A 341 16.67 -2.75 0.26
CA ASN A 341 16.22 -1.60 -0.53
C ASN A 341 15.79 -0.40 0.35
N SER A 342 15.71 -0.59 1.66
CA SER A 342 15.25 0.42 2.62
C SER A 342 16.31 0.86 3.62
N GLU A 343 17.31 0.04 3.89
CA GLU A 343 18.33 0.28 4.90
C GLU A 343 19.74 0.33 4.27
N SER A 344 20.61 1.18 4.85
CA SER A 344 22.00 1.34 4.49
C SER A 344 22.90 0.86 5.63
N ILE A 345 24.06 0.23 5.33
CA ILE A 345 25.04 -0.22 6.32
C ILE A 345 26.07 0.87 6.53
N PHE A 346 26.29 1.31 7.79
CA PHE A 346 27.22 2.39 8.11
C PHE A 346 28.50 1.94 8.79
N ALA A 347 28.49 0.85 9.52
CA ALA A 347 29.71 0.31 10.13
C ALA A 347 29.64 -1.19 10.21
N LEU A 348 30.81 -1.82 10.18
CA LEU A 348 30.90 -3.26 10.39
C LEU A 348 32.18 -3.64 11.16
N THR A 349 32.11 -4.75 11.85
CA THR A 349 33.27 -5.38 12.53
C THR A 349 33.09 -6.88 12.59
N VAL A 350 34.17 -7.63 12.78
CA VAL A 350 34.14 -9.10 12.85
C VAL A 350 34.62 -9.57 14.19
N ARG A 351 33.89 -10.49 14.84
CA ARG A 351 34.23 -11.14 16.09
C ARG A 351 33.91 -12.64 16.01
N ASN A 352 34.93 -13.50 16.18
CA ASN A 352 34.72 -14.96 16.22
C ASN A 352 33.90 -15.51 15.04
N ASN A 353 34.20 -15.13 13.82
CA ASN A 353 33.48 -15.46 12.60
C ASN A 353 32.03 -14.91 12.48
N HIS A 354 31.65 -14.01 13.39
CA HIS A 354 30.40 -13.26 13.29
C HIS A 354 30.66 -11.89 12.71
N VAL A 355 29.87 -11.46 11.75
CA VAL A 355 29.91 -10.12 11.16
C VAL A 355 28.85 -9.27 11.83
N LEU A 356 29.30 -8.33 12.66
CA LEU A 356 28.43 -7.35 13.31
C LEU A 356 28.36 -6.10 12.42
N PHE A 357 27.16 -5.67 12.07
CA PHE A 357 26.98 -4.46 11.26
C PHE A 357 25.79 -3.61 11.74
N SER A 358 25.86 -2.32 11.44
CA SER A 358 24.85 -1.33 11.85
C SER A 358 24.14 -0.71 10.65
N THR A 359 22.86 -0.30 10.85
CA THR A 359 22.05 0.34 9.82
C THR A 359 21.47 1.70 10.23
N ASP A 360 20.87 2.41 9.28
CA ASP A 360 20.21 3.70 9.45
C ASP A 360 18.71 3.61 9.86
N SER A 361 18.25 2.43 10.24
CA SER A 361 16.88 2.25 10.73
C SER A 361 16.88 1.97 12.23
N ASN A 362 16.46 2.95 13.05
CA ASN A 362 16.46 2.86 14.51
C ASN A 362 17.81 2.51 15.14
N GLY A 363 18.92 2.74 14.41
CA GLY A 363 20.27 2.33 14.84
C GLY A 363 20.35 0.84 15.14
N ARG A 364 19.85 0.00 14.24
CA ARG A 364 19.86 -1.46 14.34
C ARG A 364 21.26 -2.02 14.28
N ILE A 365 21.52 -3.00 15.14
CA ILE A 365 22.77 -3.76 15.17
C ILE A 365 22.42 -5.20 14.85
N PHE A 366 22.98 -5.71 13.76
CA PHE A 366 22.81 -7.09 13.32
C PHE A 366 24.06 -7.91 13.64
N ASP A 367 23.85 -9.18 13.90
CA ASP A 367 24.84 -10.25 13.95
C ASP A 367 24.55 -11.24 12.83
N LEU A 368 25.51 -11.44 11.95
CA LEU A 368 25.45 -12.41 10.87
C LEU A 368 26.54 -13.44 11.03
N GLU A 369 26.17 -14.71 11.17
CA GLU A 369 27.05 -15.85 11.15
C GLU A 369 27.03 -16.45 9.72
N PRO A 370 28.06 -16.22 8.89
CA PRO A 370 28.16 -16.83 7.57
C PRO A 370 28.20 -18.36 7.66
N ASN A 371 27.34 -19.06 6.95
CA ASN A 371 27.32 -20.51 6.98
C ASN A 371 26.92 -21.06 5.60
N ARG A 372 27.65 -22.08 5.12
CA ARG A 372 27.39 -22.77 3.84
C ARG A 372 25.98 -23.41 3.75
N GLU A 373 25.36 -23.74 4.89
CA GLU A 373 24.00 -24.30 4.96
C GLU A 373 22.89 -23.22 5.01
N GLY A 374 23.29 -21.94 5.04
CA GLY A 374 22.44 -20.78 5.12
C GLY A 374 22.86 -19.85 6.27
N ASP A 375 23.05 -18.57 5.96
CA ASP A 375 23.48 -17.56 6.90
C ASP A 375 22.47 -17.37 8.01
N LYS A 376 22.95 -17.29 9.24
CA LYS A 376 22.12 -16.95 10.40
C LYS A 376 22.23 -15.46 10.68
N LEU A 377 21.15 -14.74 10.42
CA LEU A 377 21.04 -13.32 10.71
C LEU A 377 20.17 -13.11 11.93
N THR A 378 20.66 -12.29 12.85
CA THR A 378 19.94 -11.87 14.06
C THR A 378 20.03 -10.37 14.22
N LEU A 379 18.91 -9.68 14.34
CA LEU A 379 18.86 -8.34 14.89
C LEU A 379 19.14 -8.42 16.38
N LEU A 380 20.35 -8.03 16.80
CA LEU A 380 20.77 -8.12 18.21
C LEU A 380 20.01 -7.12 19.09
N THR A 381 19.96 -5.86 18.66
CA THR A 381 19.33 -4.78 19.41
C THR A 381 19.09 -3.57 18.54
N GLU A 382 18.25 -2.66 19.00
CA GLU A 382 18.06 -1.32 18.45
C GLU A 382 18.55 -0.29 19.47
N THR A 383 19.30 0.71 19.02
CA THR A 383 19.72 1.83 19.89
C THR A 383 18.61 2.87 20.06
N HIS A 384 17.54 2.78 19.24
CA HIS A 384 16.46 3.76 19.11
C HIS A 384 16.92 5.17 18.72
N GLU A 385 18.15 5.28 18.19
CA GLU A 385 18.66 6.46 17.52
C GLU A 385 18.50 6.30 16.00
N SER A 386 18.53 7.39 15.25
CA SER A 386 18.30 7.32 13.80
C SER A 386 19.35 6.49 13.08
N LEU A 387 20.59 6.49 13.56
CA LEU A 387 21.74 5.89 12.88
C LEU A 387 22.81 5.46 13.88
N ALA A 388 23.28 4.23 13.75
CA ALA A 388 24.52 3.77 14.41
C ALA A 388 25.70 3.92 13.44
N THR A 389 26.57 4.88 13.72
CA THR A 389 27.61 5.38 12.80
C THR A 389 28.89 4.60 12.84
N ARG A 390 29.30 4.08 14.01
CA ARG A 390 30.55 3.34 14.21
C ARG A 390 30.38 2.18 15.17
N LEU A 391 31.06 1.09 14.87
CA LEU A 391 31.20 -0.10 15.72
C LEU A 391 32.67 -0.29 16.10
N LEU A 392 32.94 -0.57 17.39
CA LEU A 392 34.28 -0.81 17.88
C LEU A 392 34.27 -1.93 18.92
N LEU A 393 35.08 -2.97 18.70
CA LEU A 393 35.27 -4.05 19.68
C LEU A 393 36.21 -3.63 20.81
N GLY A 394 35.81 -3.96 22.02
CA GLY A 394 36.59 -3.73 23.21
C GLY A 394 36.66 -4.97 24.12
N GLY A 395 37.37 -6.00 23.69
CA GLY A 395 37.32 -7.32 24.33
C GLY A 395 36.05 -8.08 23.95
N SER A 396 35.26 -8.47 24.97
CA SER A 396 33.93 -9.09 24.75
C SER A 396 32.85 -8.11 24.37
N ASP A 397 33.06 -6.81 24.62
CA ASP A 397 32.05 -5.78 24.46
C ASP A 397 32.11 -5.14 23.09
N LEU A 398 30.94 -4.69 22.61
CA LEU A 398 30.80 -3.88 21.41
C LEU A 398 30.41 -2.45 21.80
N TYR A 399 31.19 -1.48 21.38
CA TYR A 399 30.87 -0.07 21.52
C TYR A 399 30.21 0.44 20.23
N VAL A 400 29.11 1.18 20.39
CA VAL A 400 28.28 1.70 19.28
C VAL A 400 28.16 3.20 19.44
N ALA A 401 28.65 3.96 18.47
CA ALA A 401 28.39 5.39 18.37
C ALA A 401 27.18 5.66 17.49
N THR A 402 26.37 6.69 17.82
CA THR A 402 25.14 7.01 17.12
C THR A 402 25.04 8.47 16.70
N SER A 403 24.05 8.78 15.88
CA SER A 403 23.75 10.13 15.39
C SER A 403 22.27 10.46 15.53
N ASN A 404 21.97 11.77 15.64
CA ASN A 404 20.66 12.39 15.93
C ASN A 404 20.09 12.21 17.35
N ALA A 405 20.82 11.76 18.25
CA ALA A 405 21.81 12.33 19.15
C ALA A 405 23.14 11.54 19.14
N ALA A 406 24.24 12.26 19.38
CA ALA A 406 25.53 11.62 19.61
C ALA A 406 25.48 10.87 20.94
N ARG A 407 25.50 9.54 20.88
CA ARG A 407 25.52 8.66 22.04
C ARG A 407 26.55 7.56 21.84
N LEU A 408 27.09 7.07 22.95
CA LEU A 408 27.94 5.90 22.95
C LEU A 408 27.32 4.84 23.84
N PHE A 409 26.96 3.73 23.22
CA PHE A 409 26.46 2.54 23.91
C PHE A 409 27.55 1.50 24.05
N ARG A 410 27.47 0.72 25.12
CA ARG A 410 28.25 -0.50 25.34
C ARG A 410 27.27 -1.67 25.33
N ILE A 411 27.47 -2.62 24.44
CA ILE A 411 26.70 -3.85 24.34
C ILE A 411 27.57 -4.98 24.87
N GLU A 412 27.09 -5.65 25.91
CA GLU A 412 27.84 -6.71 26.61
C GLU A 412 27.65 -8.07 25.88
N GLY A 413 28.49 -9.07 26.25
CA GLY A 413 28.34 -10.42 25.72
C GLY A 413 27.25 -11.26 26.40
N THR A 414 26.65 -10.73 27.48
CA THR A 414 25.64 -11.41 28.31
C THR A 414 24.25 -10.84 28.02
N PRO A 415 23.17 -11.69 28.04
CA PRO A 415 21.81 -11.20 27.83
C PRO A 415 21.33 -10.34 28.99
N THR A 416 20.50 -9.34 28.67
CA THR A 416 19.79 -8.55 29.67
C THR A 416 18.86 -9.42 30.51
N ARG A 417 18.53 -8.99 31.74
CA ARG A 417 17.65 -9.74 32.62
C ARG A 417 16.16 -9.59 32.31
N GLU A 418 15.81 -8.51 31.61
CA GLU A 418 14.44 -8.22 31.22
C GLU A 418 14.41 -7.58 29.84
N GLY A 419 13.45 -8.02 29.03
CA GLY A 419 13.14 -7.43 27.73
C GLY A 419 11.64 -7.48 27.45
N SER A 420 11.21 -6.71 26.48
CA SER A 420 9.81 -6.72 26.04
C SER A 420 9.67 -6.51 24.55
N PHE A 421 8.60 -7.07 24.00
CA PHE A 421 8.16 -6.83 22.65
C PHE A 421 6.72 -6.32 22.66
N GLU A 422 6.46 -5.17 22.01
CA GLU A 422 5.12 -4.68 21.75
C GLU A 422 4.77 -4.89 20.28
N ALA A 423 3.73 -5.67 20.00
CA ALA A 423 3.29 -5.92 18.64
C ALA A 423 2.77 -4.62 17.97
N PRO A 424 2.75 -4.54 16.63
CA PRO A 424 2.03 -3.46 15.95
C PRO A 424 0.55 -3.47 16.32
N VAL A 425 -0.11 -2.33 16.21
CA VAL A 425 -1.56 -2.22 16.46
C VAL A 425 -2.33 -2.96 15.37
N LYS A 426 -3.21 -3.87 15.75
CA LYS A 426 -4.11 -4.57 14.84
C LYS A 426 -5.41 -3.79 14.68
N ASP A 427 -5.74 -3.38 13.45
CA ASP A 427 -7.06 -2.89 13.05
C ASP A 427 -7.93 -4.07 12.59
N THR A 428 -9.01 -4.35 13.30
CA THR A 428 -10.00 -5.37 12.94
C THR A 428 -11.14 -4.83 12.07
N LYS A 429 -11.08 -3.54 11.68
CA LYS A 429 -12.05 -2.79 10.86
C LYS A 429 -13.35 -2.48 11.60
N PHE A 430 -13.82 -3.35 12.44
CA PHE A 430 -15.04 -3.22 13.23
C PHE A 430 -14.75 -3.41 14.71
N VAL A 431 -15.66 -2.98 15.58
CA VAL A 431 -15.60 -3.35 16.99
C VAL A 431 -15.66 -4.87 17.08
N SER A 432 -14.68 -5.45 17.79
CA SER A 432 -14.51 -6.89 17.89
C SER A 432 -14.52 -7.35 19.35
N ARG A 433 -14.97 -8.57 19.58
CA ARG A 433 -14.79 -9.30 20.83
C ARG A 433 -13.57 -10.18 20.70
N TRP A 434 -12.72 -10.12 21.70
CA TRP A 434 -11.49 -10.91 21.75
C TRP A 434 -11.81 -12.32 22.24
N GLY A 435 -11.15 -13.31 21.64
CA GLY A 435 -11.22 -14.71 22.04
C GLY A 435 -10.04 -15.08 22.94
N VAL A 436 -9.20 -16.00 22.49
CA VAL A 436 -8.04 -16.51 23.26
C VAL A 436 -6.73 -16.01 22.66
N LEU A 437 -5.71 -15.84 23.53
CA LEU A 437 -4.33 -15.61 23.15
C LEU A 437 -3.57 -16.93 23.27
N THR A 438 -2.95 -17.36 22.16
CA THR A 438 -2.06 -18.54 22.15
C THR A 438 -0.69 -18.13 21.63
N TRP A 439 0.35 -18.86 22.03
CA TRP A 439 1.71 -18.60 21.59
C TRP A 439 2.53 -19.88 21.46
N ARG A 440 3.62 -19.83 20.68
CA ARG A 440 4.63 -20.88 20.56
C ARG A 440 5.99 -20.33 20.95
N GLY A 441 6.73 -21.13 21.71
CA GLY A 441 8.07 -20.78 22.18
C GLY A 441 8.49 -21.72 23.29
N GLU A 442 9.66 -21.47 23.88
CA GLU A 442 10.21 -22.25 24.96
C GLU A 442 10.48 -21.37 26.17
N ILE A 443 10.24 -21.89 27.36
CA ILE A 443 10.53 -21.22 28.63
C ILE A 443 11.48 -22.11 29.44
N PRO A 444 12.81 -21.92 29.32
CA PRO A 444 13.78 -22.62 30.14
C PRO A 444 13.58 -22.37 31.64
N ALA A 445 14.08 -23.29 32.47
CA ALA A 445 14.10 -23.09 33.92
C ALA A 445 14.86 -21.78 34.25
N GLY A 446 14.37 -21.02 35.21
CA GLY A 446 14.94 -19.73 35.61
C GLY A 446 14.50 -18.55 34.74
N SER A 447 13.67 -18.80 33.71
CA SER A 447 13.12 -17.74 32.85
C SER A 447 11.58 -17.66 32.90
N THR A 448 11.02 -16.54 32.45
CA THR A 448 9.56 -16.34 32.36
C THR A 448 9.20 -15.56 31.10
N LEU A 449 8.00 -15.87 30.56
CA LEU A 449 7.40 -15.16 29.43
C LEU A 449 5.97 -14.82 29.80
N GLN A 450 5.60 -13.54 29.76
CA GLN A 450 4.29 -13.04 30.17
C GLN A 450 3.68 -12.19 29.08
N PHE A 451 2.37 -12.36 28.84
CA PHE A 451 1.63 -11.66 27.79
C PHE A 451 0.58 -10.71 28.37
N TYR A 452 0.43 -9.57 27.74
CA TYR A 452 -0.55 -8.54 28.07
C TYR A 452 -1.23 -8.04 26.80
N THR A 453 -2.47 -7.58 26.91
CA THR A 453 -3.18 -6.90 25.82
C THR A 453 -3.76 -5.57 26.27
N ARG A 454 -3.94 -4.66 25.33
CA ARG A 454 -4.71 -3.42 25.47
C ARG A 454 -5.54 -3.19 24.22
N ALA A 455 -6.65 -2.48 24.34
CA ALA A 455 -7.57 -2.25 23.22
C ALA A 455 -8.14 -0.83 23.24
N GLY A 456 -8.52 -0.32 22.08
CA GLY A 456 -9.05 1.01 21.89
C GLY A 456 -9.78 1.23 20.57
N ASN A 457 -10.32 2.44 20.37
CA ASN A 457 -11.05 2.81 19.16
C ASN A 457 -10.36 3.93 18.34
N SER A 458 -9.14 4.33 18.72
CA SER A 458 -8.24 5.19 17.97
C SER A 458 -7.10 4.38 17.35
N GLU A 459 -6.63 4.76 16.16
CA GLU A 459 -5.56 4.04 15.44
C GLU A 459 -4.24 4.02 16.23
N ARG A 460 -3.95 5.10 16.94
CA ARG A 460 -2.74 5.22 17.76
C ARG A 460 -3.12 5.10 19.23
N PRO A 461 -2.41 4.24 20.01
CA PRO A 461 -2.62 4.15 21.44
C PRO A 461 -2.43 5.50 22.14
N ASP A 462 -3.46 5.95 22.85
CA ASP A 462 -3.50 7.18 23.62
C ASP A 462 -4.17 6.95 24.98
N GLN A 463 -4.51 8.02 25.70
CA GLN A 463 -5.15 7.97 27.01
C GLN A 463 -6.57 7.36 26.99
N THR A 464 -7.19 7.18 25.81
CA THR A 464 -8.52 6.57 25.65
C THR A 464 -8.49 5.07 25.48
N TRP A 465 -7.30 4.49 25.28
CA TRP A 465 -7.13 3.04 25.28
C TRP A 465 -7.23 2.46 26.68
N SER A 466 -7.59 1.19 26.77
CA SER A 466 -7.52 0.45 28.04
C SER A 466 -6.07 0.38 28.54
N ASP A 467 -5.91 0.21 29.86
CA ASP A 467 -4.64 -0.24 30.43
C ASP A 467 -4.22 -1.61 29.88
N TRP A 468 -2.95 -1.97 30.06
CA TRP A 468 -2.46 -3.31 29.79
C TRP A 468 -3.08 -4.31 30.78
N VAL A 469 -3.81 -5.28 30.24
CA VAL A 469 -4.48 -6.35 30.99
C VAL A 469 -3.70 -7.65 30.81
N GLY A 470 -3.54 -8.42 31.87
CA GLY A 470 -2.78 -9.68 31.93
C GLY A 470 -2.13 -9.87 33.30
N PRO A 471 -1.13 -10.76 33.47
CA PRO A 471 -0.59 -11.61 32.43
C PRO A 471 -1.50 -12.76 32.01
N TYR A 472 -1.48 -13.11 30.71
CA TYR A 472 -2.20 -14.25 30.16
C TYR A 472 -1.30 -15.48 30.05
N GLY A 473 -1.85 -16.64 30.40
CA GLY A 473 -1.30 -17.95 30.07
C GLY A 473 -1.60 -18.35 28.61
N ASN A 474 -1.01 -19.45 28.15
CA ASN A 474 -1.24 -19.95 26.80
C ASN A 474 -2.67 -20.52 26.68
N GLY A 475 -3.49 -19.94 25.81
CA GLY A 475 -4.89 -20.31 25.64
C GLY A 475 -5.87 -19.57 26.54
N ASP A 476 -5.41 -18.62 27.35
CA ASP A 476 -6.30 -17.82 28.20
C ASP A 476 -7.19 -16.88 27.39
N PRO A 477 -8.43 -16.62 27.80
CA PRO A 477 -9.31 -15.66 27.21
C PRO A 477 -8.77 -14.23 27.40
N VAL A 478 -8.76 -13.44 26.32
CA VAL A 478 -8.39 -12.03 26.34
C VAL A 478 -9.53 -11.21 26.95
N THR A 479 -9.24 -10.48 28.03
CA THR A 479 -10.24 -9.73 28.81
C THR A 479 -10.20 -8.21 28.58
N SER A 480 -9.39 -7.73 27.63
CA SER A 480 -9.45 -6.33 27.16
C SER A 480 -10.85 -6.00 26.61
N PRO A 481 -11.34 -4.75 26.74
CA PRO A 481 -12.68 -4.37 26.29
C PRO A 481 -12.84 -4.54 24.78
N ALA A 482 -14.07 -4.87 24.34
CA ALA A 482 -14.42 -4.94 22.92
C ALA A 482 -14.15 -3.61 22.25
N SER A 483 -13.36 -3.61 21.17
CA SER A 483 -12.88 -2.41 20.49
C SER A 483 -12.47 -2.73 19.04
N ARG A 484 -12.22 -1.72 18.22
CA ARG A 484 -11.75 -1.89 16.83
C ARG A 484 -10.26 -2.24 16.77
N TYR A 485 -9.46 -1.72 17.69
CA TYR A 485 -8.02 -1.92 17.69
C TYR A 485 -7.57 -2.69 18.90
N ILE A 486 -6.56 -3.56 18.72
CA ILE A 486 -5.91 -4.30 19.79
C ILE A 486 -4.39 -4.30 19.60
N GLN A 487 -3.68 -4.37 20.73
CA GLN A 487 -2.24 -4.55 20.76
C GLN A 487 -1.89 -5.54 21.88
N TRP A 488 -0.91 -6.42 21.63
CA TRP A 488 -0.36 -7.29 22.66
C TRP A 488 1.10 -6.96 22.95
N LYS A 489 1.55 -7.31 24.15
CA LYS A 489 2.93 -7.18 24.60
C LYS A 489 3.39 -8.49 25.24
N ALA A 490 4.61 -8.91 24.92
CA ALA A 490 5.32 -9.99 25.62
C ALA A 490 6.46 -9.41 26.48
N VAL A 491 6.60 -9.90 27.70
CA VAL A 491 7.67 -9.54 28.64
C VAL A 491 8.51 -10.78 28.95
N PHE A 492 9.79 -10.69 28.66
CA PHE A 492 10.80 -11.72 28.83
C PHE A 492 11.61 -11.44 30.10
N ARG A 493 11.83 -12.43 30.94
CA ARG A 493 12.70 -12.30 32.12
C ARG A 493 13.56 -13.53 32.32
N THR A 494 14.76 -13.31 32.87
CA THR A 494 15.65 -14.39 33.30
C THR A 494 16.30 -14.07 34.65
N SER A 495 16.52 -15.11 35.46
CA SER A 495 17.28 -15.02 36.71
C SER A 495 18.71 -15.58 36.60
N ASP A 496 18.97 -16.46 35.65
CA ASP A 496 20.22 -17.19 35.48
C ASP A 496 20.94 -16.96 34.13
N GLY A 497 20.35 -16.13 33.28
CA GLY A 497 20.86 -15.82 31.94
C GLY A 497 20.33 -16.73 30.82
N SER A 498 19.51 -17.76 31.14
CA SER A 498 18.81 -18.51 30.11
C SER A 498 17.66 -17.68 29.53
N SER A 499 17.60 -17.54 28.21
CA SER A 499 16.56 -16.73 27.57
C SER A 499 15.34 -17.57 27.22
N PRO A 500 14.09 -17.13 27.53
CA PRO A 500 12.92 -17.70 26.91
C PRO A 500 12.89 -17.33 25.42
N THR A 501 12.27 -18.19 24.60
CA THR A 501 12.07 -17.95 23.17
C THR A 501 10.60 -17.74 22.84
N LEU A 502 10.30 -16.92 21.83
CA LEU A 502 8.95 -16.71 21.32
C LEU A 502 8.99 -16.72 19.79
N ASN A 503 8.23 -17.66 19.18
CA ASN A 503 8.18 -17.85 17.74
C ASN A 503 6.89 -17.33 17.11
N GLU A 504 5.78 -17.33 17.87
CA GLU A 504 4.48 -16.96 17.30
C GLU A 504 3.50 -16.57 18.41
N VAL A 505 2.67 -15.56 18.14
CA VAL A 505 1.51 -15.22 18.96
C VAL A 505 0.30 -15.11 18.07
N THR A 506 -0.80 -15.75 18.49
CA THR A 506 -2.09 -15.68 17.80
C THR A 506 -3.16 -15.19 18.77
N VAL A 507 -3.92 -14.16 18.37
CA VAL A 507 -5.10 -13.67 19.05
C VAL A 507 -6.32 -13.94 18.19
N SER A 508 -7.27 -14.71 18.69
CA SER A 508 -8.55 -14.92 18.03
C SER A 508 -9.52 -13.78 18.35
N TYR A 509 -10.39 -13.42 17.40
CA TYR A 509 -11.40 -12.37 17.59
C TYR A 509 -12.62 -12.58 16.72
N LEU A 510 -13.74 -11.99 17.13
CA LEU A 510 -15.01 -12.02 16.43
C LEU A 510 -15.47 -10.59 16.18
N ASN A 511 -15.59 -10.20 14.91
CA ASN A 511 -16.11 -8.89 14.52
C ASN A 511 -17.58 -8.75 14.89
N GLN A 512 -18.00 -7.54 15.28
CA GLN A 512 -19.41 -7.23 15.48
C GLN A 512 -20.14 -7.32 14.14
N ASN A 513 -21.26 -8.05 14.12
CA ASN A 513 -22.14 -8.05 12.95
C ASN A 513 -22.94 -6.74 12.87
N LEU A 514 -22.82 -6.05 11.73
CA LEU A 514 -23.54 -4.82 11.42
C LEU A 514 -24.75 -5.13 10.53
N PRO A 515 -25.82 -4.33 10.59
CA PRO A 515 -26.98 -4.53 9.74
C PRO A 515 -26.64 -4.23 8.26
N PRO A 516 -27.30 -4.93 7.31
CA PRO A 516 -27.23 -4.61 5.88
C PRO A 516 -27.55 -3.14 5.61
N GLN A 517 -26.98 -2.56 4.56
CA GLN A 517 -27.25 -1.21 4.10
C GLN A 517 -28.00 -1.25 2.78
N ILE A 518 -29.22 -0.67 2.75
CA ILE A 518 -30.02 -0.52 1.54
C ILE A 518 -29.79 0.90 1.01
N HIS A 519 -29.17 1.02 -0.16
CA HIS A 519 -28.81 2.31 -0.78
C HIS A 519 -29.95 2.89 -1.63
N SER A 520 -30.71 2.01 -2.31
CA SER A 520 -31.85 2.40 -3.13
C SER A 520 -32.89 1.29 -3.18
N PHE A 521 -34.16 1.69 -3.28
CA PHE A 521 -35.27 0.80 -3.53
C PHE A 521 -36.39 1.56 -4.30
N GLY A 522 -36.79 1.03 -5.42
CA GLY A 522 -37.79 1.67 -6.28
C GLY A 522 -38.65 0.68 -7.06
N ALA A 523 -39.82 1.16 -7.48
CA ALA A 523 -40.72 0.49 -8.41
C ALA A 523 -40.66 1.20 -9.76
N SER A 524 -40.52 0.44 -10.85
CA SER A 524 -40.63 0.94 -12.22
C SER A 524 -41.73 0.21 -12.96
N THR A 525 -42.59 0.97 -13.62
CA THR A 525 -43.49 0.48 -14.67
C THR A 525 -42.78 0.69 -16.01
N SER A 526 -42.76 -0.29 -16.90
CA SER A 526 -42.04 -0.14 -18.17
C SER A 526 -42.78 0.83 -19.11
N GLY A 527 -42.63 2.08 -18.85
CA GLY A 527 -43.09 3.24 -19.62
C GLY A 527 -42.33 4.50 -19.26
N GLU A 528 -41.77 4.54 -18.06
CA GLU A 528 -40.91 5.63 -17.64
C GLU A 528 -39.44 5.26 -17.93
N ARG A 529 -38.84 5.92 -18.92
CA ARG A 529 -37.37 6.07 -18.94
C ARG A 529 -36.98 6.75 -17.63
N PRO A 530 -36.02 6.26 -16.88
CA PRO A 530 -35.51 6.98 -15.72
C PRO A 530 -35.09 8.36 -16.21
N GLY A 531 -35.82 9.40 -15.81
CA GLY A 531 -35.47 10.78 -16.06
C GLY A 531 -34.06 11.01 -15.55
N GLY A 532 -33.16 11.50 -16.41
CA GLY A 532 -31.79 11.78 -16.09
C GLY A 532 -31.69 12.65 -14.83
N MET A 533 -31.27 12.06 -13.73
CA MET A 533 -30.80 12.83 -12.59
C MET A 533 -29.50 13.52 -13.00
N GLY A 534 -29.57 14.85 -13.11
CA GLY A 534 -28.44 15.70 -13.33
C GLY A 534 -27.38 15.45 -12.25
N PHE A 535 -26.20 15.09 -12.67
CA PHE A 535 -25.01 15.08 -11.81
C PHE A 535 -24.70 16.53 -11.41
N GLY A 536 -25.06 16.90 -10.19
CA GLY A 536 -24.45 18.02 -9.49
C GLY A 536 -23.03 17.62 -9.07
N PRO A 537 -22.07 18.58 -9.03
CA PRO A 537 -20.70 18.25 -8.66
C PRO A 537 -20.63 17.98 -7.17
N SER A 538 -20.35 16.74 -6.78
CA SER A 538 -19.98 16.41 -5.40
C SER A 538 -18.50 16.22 -5.25
N SER A 539 -17.99 17.02 -4.37
CA SER A 539 -16.77 17.00 -3.55
C SER A 539 -15.98 15.69 -3.46
N ASN A 540 -14.68 15.83 -3.66
CA ASN A 540 -13.50 15.15 -3.15
C ASN A 540 -13.68 13.90 -2.29
N LEU A 541 -13.23 12.76 -2.84
CA LEU A 541 -12.69 11.64 -2.08
C LEU A 541 -11.32 11.22 -2.66
N PRO A 542 -10.36 10.82 -1.82
CA PRO A 542 -8.99 10.53 -2.25
C PRO A 542 -8.88 9.20 -2.99
N MET A 543 -8.23 9.24 -4.13
CA MET A 543 -7.81 8.07 -4.91
C MET A 543 -6.68 7.31 -4.21
N GLY A 544 -6.86 6.03 -4.10
CA GLY A 544 -5.77 5.09 -3.82
C GLY A 544 -6.25 3.66 -3.97
N VAL A 545 -5.89 3.05 -5.05
CA VAL A 545 -5.54 1.65 -5.35
C VAL A 545 -6.02 1.28 -6.75
N GLY A 546 -5.08 0.87 -7.59
CA GLY A 546 -5.30 0.51 -8.98
C GLY A 546 -6.23 -0.70 -9.15
N LEU A 547 -7.24 -0.52 -9.99
CA LEU A 547 -8.05 -1.59 -10.55
C LEU A 547 -7.77 -1.69 -12.05
N THR A 548 -7.28 -2.84 -12.44
CA THR A 548 -7.13 -3.24 -13.84
C THR A 548 -8.51 -3.35 -14.47
N VAL A 549 -8.83 -2.43 -15.37
CA VAL A 549 -10.07 -2.49 -16.17
C VAL A 549 -9.83 -3.45 -17.32
N THR A 550 -10.41 -4.63 -17.24
CA THR A 550 -10.59 -5.52 -18.38
C THR A 550 -12.01 -5.36 -18.92
N SER A 551 -12.08 -4.98 -20.20
CA SER A 551 -13.21 -5.00 -21.13
C SER A 551 -14.43 -4.15 -20.78
N ALA A 552 -14.60 -3.07 -21.56
CA ALA A 552 -15.86 -2.35 -21.71
C ALA A 552 -16.96 -3.29 -22.23
N PRO A 553 -18.21 -3.20 -21.70
CA PRO A 553 -19.33 -3.84 -22.35
C PRO A 553 -19.63 -3.09 -23.64
N THR A 554 -19.58 -3.81 -24.74
CA THR A 554 -20.08 -3.36 -26.04
C THR A 554 -21.57 -3.07 -25.90
N VAL A 555 -21.96 -1.80 -25.98
CA VAL A 555 -23.37 -1.43 -26.09
C VAL A 555 -23.85 -1.86 -27.49
N SER A 556 -24.48 -3.02 -27.55
CA SER A 556 -25.23 -3.43 -28.74
C SER A 556 -26.47 -2.55 -28.82
N PHE A 557 -26.53 -1.68 -29.79
CA PHE A 557 -27.79 -1.06 -30.22
C PHE A 557 -28.63 -2.19 -30.81
N GLY A 558 -29.46 -2.82 -29.98
CA GLY A 558 -30.48 -3.72 -30.45
C GLY A 558 -31.45 -2.98 -31.36
N ALA A 559 -31.78 -3.59 -32.48
CA ALA A 559 -32.83 -3.14 -33.36
C ALA A 559 -34.12 -2.87 -32.54
N PRO A 560 -35.02 -1.93 -33.00
CA PRO A 560 -36.29 -1.70 -32.33
C PRO A 560 -37.07 -3.02 -32.26
N PRO A 561 -37.72 -3.31 -31.12
CA PRO A 561 -38.50 -4.54 -31.01
C PRO A 561 -39.61 -4.54 -32.08
N PRO A 562 -39.92 -5.69 -32.65
CA PRO A 562 -41.02 -5.78 -33.62
C PRO A 562 -42.33 -5.34 -32.95
N SER A 563 -43.04 -4.44 -33.59
CA SER A 563 -44.38 -4.05 -33.22
C SER A 563 -45.29 -5.28 -33.33
N GLY A 564 -45.66 -5.85 -32.19
CA GLY A 564 -46.57 -6.99 -32.20
C GLY A 564 -46.66 -7.66 -30.81
N GLY A 565 -47.72 -7.32 -30.09
CA GLY A 565 -48.17 -8.03 -28.90
C GLY A 565 -48.32 -7.10 -27.68
N ALA A 566 -49.57 -6.69 -27.43
CA ALA A 566 -49.96 -6.02 -26.18
C ALA A 566 -49.75 -6.99 -24.99
N GLY A 567 -48.55 -7.08 -24.49
CA GLY A 567 -48.28 -7.74 -23.22
C GLY A 567 -48.33 -6.70 -22.10
N LYS A 568 -49.18 -6.93 -21.10
CA LYS A 568 -49.22 -6.08 -19.89
C LYS A 568 -47.84 -5.97 -19.28
N THR A 569 -47.49 -4.78 -18.93
CA THR A 569 -46.16 -4.48 -18.42
C THR A 569 -46.06 -4.73 -16.91
N PRO A 570 -45.22 -5.64 -16.42
CA PRO A 570 -45.10 -5.89 -15.00
C PRO A 570 -44.47 -4.70 -14.25
N VAL A 571 -44.93 -4.44 -13.04
CA VAL A 571 -44.25 -3.53 -12.11
C VAL A 571 -43.00 -4.25 -11.63
N THR A 572 -41.83 -3.67 -11.88
CA THR A 572 -40.56 -4.24 -11.43
C THR A 572 -40.01 -3.44 -10.27
N LEU A 573 -39.78 -4.13 -9.15
CA LEU A 573 -39.10 -3.60 -7.98
C LEU A 573 -37.59 -3.87 -8.11
N THR A 574 -36.76 -2.84 -7.92
CA THR A 574 -35.29 -2.95 -8.00
C THR A 574 -34.66 -2.28 -6.79
N TRP A 575 -33.51 -2.82 -6.35
CA TRP A 575 -32.78 -2.27 -5.21
C TRP A 575 -31.28 -2.47 -5.32
N GLN A 576 -30.56 -1.71 -4.52
CA GLN A 576 -29.13 -1.87 -4.27
C GLN A 576 -28.92 -1.95 -2.77
N ALA A 577 -28.24 -3.00 -2.32
CA ALA A 577 -27.88 -3.19 -0.94
C ALA A 577 -26.55 -3.95 -0.85
N ASP A 578 -25.80 -3.68 0.20
CA ASP A 578 -24.59 -4.41 0.57
C ASP A 578 -24.56 -4.64 2.07
N ASP A 579 -23.63 -5.48 2.48
CA ASP A 579 -23.37 -5.75 3.89
C ASP A 579 -21.97 -5.26 4.29
N PRO A 580 -21.82 -4.44 5.38
CA PRO A 580 -20.52 -3.94 5.82
C PRO A 580 -19.53 -5.04 6.22
N ASN A 581 -20.01 -6.21 6.67
CA ASN A 581 -19.19 -7.37 7.02
C ASN A 581 -18.88 -8.25 5.80
N GLY A 582 -19.54 -7.99 4.66
CA GLY A 582 -19.44 -8.78 3.43
C GLY A 582 -20.28 -10.04 3.44
N ASP A 583 -21.32 -10.09 4.28
CA ASP A 583 -22.25 -11.20 4.41
C ASP A 583 -23.16 -11.33 3.19
N GLN A 584 -23.64 -12.55 2.92
CA GLN A 584 -24.61 -12.78 1.87
C GLN A 584 -25.99 -12.33 2.32
N LEU A 585 -26.63 -11.51 1.48
CA LEU A 585 -27.95 -10.96 1.76
C LEU A 585 -29.06 -11.78 1.13
N VAL A 586 -30.16 -11.93 1.88
CA VAL A 586 -31.45 -12.38 1.39
C VAL A 586 -32.48 -11.29 1.58
N TYR A 587 -33.42 -11.23 0.65
CA TYR A 587 -34.41 -10.16 0.61
C TYR A 587 -35.83 -10.71 0.71
N SER A 588 -36.67 -9.97 1.42
CA SER A 588 -38.14 -10.17 1.45
C SER A 588 -38.80 -8.90 0.96
N VAL A 589 -39.76 -9.05 0.06
CA VAL A 589 -40.49 -7.93 -0.54
C VAL A 589 -41.94 -8.01 -0.12
N PHE A 590 -42.46 -6.91 0.41
CA PHE A 590 -43.84 -6.73 0.84
C PHE A 590 -44.48 -5.59 0.06
N VAL A 591 -45.79 -5.62 -0.04
CA VAL A 591 -46.59 -4.55 -0.62
C VAL A 591 -47.80 -4.26 0.26
N ARG A 592 -48.32 -3.04 0.21
CA ARG A 592 -49.63 -2.67 0.73
C ARG A 592 -50.25 -1.56 -0.13
N ALA A 593 -51.55 -1.51 -0.22
CA ALA A 593 -52.24 -0.35 -0.77
C ALA A 593 -52.06 0.87 0.14
N SER A 594 -52.15 2.08 -0.41
CA SER A 594 -51.89 3.30 0.36
C SER A 594 -52.93 3.56 1.46
N ASP A 595 -54.09 2.98 1.38
CA ASP A 595 -55.20 3.03 2.34
C ASP A 595 -55.24 1.84 3.30
N GLU A 596 -54.36 0.81 3.09
CA GLU A 596 -54.24 -0.36 3.95
C GLU A 596 -53.20 -0.12 5.08
N ARG A 597 -53.34 -0.86 6.17
CA ARG A 597 -52.38 -0.85 7.29
C ARG A 597 -51.43 -2.06 7.29
N GLU A 598 -51.93 -3.19 6.78
CA GLU A 598 -51.20 -4.46 6.84
C GLU A 598 -50.28 -4.63 5.61
N TRP A 599 -49.13 -5.26 5.85
CA TRP A 599 -48.18 -5.60 4.79
C TRP A 599 -48.41 -7.01 4.29
N HIS A 600 -48.53 -7.18 2.99
CA HIS A 600 -48.68 -8.47 2.30
C HIS A 600 -47.32 -8.89 1.72
N LEU A 601 -46.87 -10.11 2.06
CA LEU A 601 -45.63 -10.67 1.53
C LEU A 601 -45.81 -11.04 0.07
N LEU A 602 -45.01 -10.43 -0.82
CA LEU A 602 -45.00 -10.81 -2.25
C LEU A 602 -44.01 -11.96 -2.48
N LYS A 603 -42.81 -11.86 -1.94
CA LYS A 603 -41.78 -12.86 -2.11
C LYS A 603 -40.81 -12.86 -0.94
N ASP A 604 -40.35 -14.03 -0.55
CA ASP A 604 -39.35 -14.24 0.49
C ASP A 604 -38.11 -14.92 -0.08
N LYS A 605 -36.97 -14.77 0.62
CA LYS A 605 -35.67 -15.42 0.34
C LYS A 605 -35.14 -15.18 -1.08
N LEU A 606 -35.35 -13.98 -1.60
CA LEU A 606 -34.74 -13.54 -2.85
C LEU A 606 -33.23 -13.33 -2.65
N ARG A 607 -32.42 -13.75 -3.62
CA ARG A 607 -30.96 -13.51 -3.66
C ARG A 607 -30.57 -12.56 -4.80
N GLN A 608 -31.52 -12.22 -5.65
CA GLN A 608 -31.34 -11.23 -6.71
C GLN A 608 -31.85 -9.86 -6.25
N SER A 609 -31.35 -8.79 -6.82
CA SER A 609 -31.69 -7.41 -6.48
C SER A 609 -32.89 -6.84 -7.26
N SER A 610 -33.79 -7.70 -7.72
CA SER A 610 -35.00 -7.31 -8.42
C SER A 610 -36.10 -8.33 -8.24
N TYR A 611 -37.35 -7.87 -8.32
CA TYR A 611 -38.56 -8.70 -8.33
C TYR A 611 -39.63 -8.08 -9.22
N SER A 612 -40.18 -8.84 -10.17
CA SER A 612 -41.29 -8.39 -11.03
C SER A 612 -42.60 -8.89 -10.46
N ILE A 613 -43.53 -7.97 -10.21
CA ILE A 613 -44.90 -8.26 -9.81
C ILE A 613 -45.65 -8.71 -11.06
N GLU A 614 -46.26 -9.90 -11.03
CA GLU A 614 -47.02 -10.40 -12.17
C GLU A 614 -48.21 -9.49 -12.47
N PRO A 615 -48.49 -9.17 -13.75
CA PRO A 615 -49.69 -8.41 -14.13
C PRO A 615 -50.95 -9.05 -13.55
N ASN A 616 -51.91 -8.25 -13.13
CA ASN A 616 -53.18 -8.64 -12.51
C ASN A 616 -53.06 -9.37 -11.15
N SER A 617 -51.89 -9.41 -10.53
CA SER A 617 -51.76 -9.98 -9.18
C SER A 617 -52.15 -9.00 -8.08
N LEU A 618 -52.22 -7.71 -8.37
CA LEU A 618 -52.69 -6.65 -7.49
C LEU A 618 -53.90 -5.95 -8.14
N ALA A 619 -54.86 -5.50 -7.35
CA ALA A 619 -55.94 -4.67 -7.83
C ALA A 619 -55.48 -3.28 -8.26
N ASP A 620 -56.29 -2.57 -9.07
CA ASP A 620 -55.96 -1.18 -9.44
C ASP A 620 -55.94 -0.30 -8.21
N GLY A 621 -54.89 0.56 -8.13
CA GLY A 621 -54.73 1.44 -6.98
C GLY A 621 -53.30 1.91 -6.75
N LYS A 622 -53.13 2.70 -5.70
CA LYS A 622 -51.81 3.25 -5.29
C LYS A 622 -51.21 2.37 -4.21
N TYR A 623 -49.98 1.93 -4.42
CA TYR A 623 -49.27 0.99 -3.56
C TYR A 623 -47.93 1.58 -3.07
N VAL A 624 -47.46 1.03 -1.97
CA VAL A 624 -46.08 1.21 -1.46
C VAL A 624 -45.49 -0.18 -1.23
N ALA A 625 -44.25 -0.38 -1.67
CA ALA A 625 -43.50 -1.60 -1.39
C ALA A 625 -42.54 -1.38 -0.21
N ARG A 626 -42.25 -2.46 0.54
CA ARG A 626 -41.24 -2.54 1.60
C ARG A 626 -40.28 -3.64 1.27
N LEU A 627 -39.01 -3.29 1.21
CA LEU A 627 -37.88 -4.22 1.11
C LEU A 627 -37.31 -4.47 2.49
N VAL A 628 -37.06 -5.73 2.83
CA VAL A 628 -36.30 -6.15 4.01
C VAL A 628 -35.07 -6.90 3.51
N ALA A 629 -33.87 -6.40 3.82
CA ALA A 629 -32.61 -7.09 3.60
C ALA A 629 -32.15 -7.75 4.89
N SER A 630 -31.71 -8.99 4.84
CA SER A 630 -31.27 -9.80 5.99
C SER A 630 -29.97 -10.54 5.66
N ASP A 631 -29.07 -10.62 6.62
CA ASP A 631 -27.82 -11.41 6.60
C ASP A 631 -27.97 -12.80 7.23
N GLU A 632 -29.22 -13.26 7.43
CA GLU A 632 -29.55 -14.49 8.19
C GLU A 632 -29.00 -15.79 7.58
N GLU A 633 -28.61 -15.81 6.30
CA GLU A 633 -27.97 -16.97 5.69
C GLU A 633 -26.49 -17.08 6.09
N SER A 634 -25.86 -15.97 6.45
CA SER A 634 -24.47 -15.91 6.88
C SER A 634 -24.30 -15.95 8.40
N ASN A 635 -25.33 -15.64 9.17
CA ASN A 635 -25.23 -15.45 10.61
C ASN A 635 -26.19 -16.35 11.40
N PRO A 636 -25.79 -16.82 12.59
CA PRO A 636 -26.71 -17.50 13.50
C PRO A 636 -27.92 -16.60 13.84
N PRO A 637 -29.10 -17.18 14.12
CA PRO A 637 -30.33 -16.40 14.32
C PRO A 637 -30.27 -15.31 15.38
N ASN A 638 -29.45 -15.49 16.42
CA ASN A 638 -29.25 -14.52 17.50
C ASN A 638 -28.28 -13.39 17.15
N LEU A 639 -27.53 -13.52 16.07
CA LEU A 639 -26.56 -12.52 15.57
C LEU A 639 -27.03 -11.87 14.27
N ALA A 640 -27.93 -12.53 13.54
CA ALA A 640 -28.46 -12.00 12.27
C ALA A 640 -29.09 -10.60 12.44
N ARG A 641 -28.87 -9.75 11.44
CA ARG A 641 -29.34 -8.37 11.38
C ARG A 641 -30.21 -8.16 10.17
N LYS A 642 -31.10 -7.15 10.25
CA LYS A 642 -32.01 -6.79 9.17
C LYS A 642 -32.09 -5.29 9.05
N SER A 643 -32.31 -4.83 7.80
CA SER A 643 -32.64 -3.45 7.49
C SER A 643 -33.84 -3.40 6.57
N GLU A 644 -34.61 -2.31 6.59
CA GLU A 644 -35.76 -2.15 5.73
C GLU A 644 -35.77 -0.77 5.04
N MET A 645 -36.38 -0.72 3.86
CA MET A 645 -36.60 0.50 3.12
C MET A 645 -37.97 0.46 2.42
N LEU A 646 -38.63 1.62 2.35
CA LEU A 646 -39.87 1.80 1.63
C LEU A 646 -39.63 2.38 0.24
N SER A 647 -40.39 1.95 -0.75
CA SER A 647 -40.39 2.56 -2.08
C SER A 647 -41.13 3.91 -2.07
N ALA A 648 -40.90 4.73 -3.09
CA ALA A 648 -41.89 5.75 -3.46
C ALA A 648 -43.22 5.07 -3.81
N PRO A 649 -44.38 5.73 -3.57
CA PRO A 649 -45.65 5.19 -3.99
C PRO A 649 -45.73 5.02 -5.51
N PHE A 650 -46.31 3.92 -5.99
CA PHE A 650 -46.50 3.62 -7.39
C PHE A 650 -47.93 3.20 -7.67
N TRP A 651 -48.37 3.35 -8.93
CA TRP A 651 -49.69 2.96 -9.38
C TRP A 651 -49.68 1.58 -10.02
N VAL A 652 -50.72 0.80 -9.75
CA VAL A 652 -51.08 -0.43 -10.46
C VAL A 652 -52.36 -0.15 -11.21
N ASP A 653 -52.37 -0.43 -12.50
CA ASP A 653 -53.52 -0.26 -13.38
C ASP A 653 -53.61 -1.43 -14.35
N ASN A 654 -54.69 -2.16 -14.27
CA ASN A 654 -54.97 -3.33 -15.09
C ASN A 654 -56.18 -3.09 -16.03
N THR A 655 -56.83 -1.93 -15.89
CA THR A 655 -58.06 -1.64 -16.59
C THR A 655 -57.77 -0.96 -17.94
N PRO A 656 -58.21 -1.55 -19.08
CA PRO A 656 -58.05 -0.90 -20.39
C PRO A 656 -58.94 0.35 -20.54
N PRO A 657 -58.48 1.36 -21.31
CA PRO A 657 -59.29 2.52 -21.66
C PRO A 657 -60.62 2.12 -22.34
N ALA A 658 -61.72 2.75 -21.95
CA ALA A 658 -63.00 2.59 -22.60
C ALA A 658 -63.05 3.49 -23.84
N VAL A 659 -63.24 2.88 -25.04
CA VAL A 659 -63.29 3.61 -26.30
C VAL A 659 -64.71 3.56 -26.85
N GLN A 660 -65.33 4.74 -27.07
CA GLN A 660 -66.70 4.87 -27.51
C GLN A 660 -66.84 5.87 -28.69
N VAL A 661 -67.84 5.65 -29.55
CA VAL A 661 -68.18 6.61 -30.62
C VAL A 661 -69.08 7.69 -30.05
N LEU A 662 -68.65 8.95 -30.13
CA LEU A 662 -69.42 10.12 -29.70
C LEU A 662 -70.33 10.62 -30.80
N LYS A 663 -69.81 10.71 -32.02
CA LYS A 663 -70.54 11.25 -33.19
C LYS A 663 -70.03 10.64 -34.46
N GLN A 664 -70.94 10.44 -35.38
CA GLN A 664 -70.63 9.96 -36.73
C GLN A 664 -71.46 10.73 -37.77
N THR A 665 -70.81 11.20 -38.81
CA THR A 665 -71.46 11.92 -39.92
C THR A 665 -70.87 11.41 -41.22
N VAL A 666 -71.81 11.06 -42.17
CA VAL A 666 -71.43 10.58 -43.50
C VAL A 666 -72.07 11.51 -44.55
N THR A 667 -71.22 12.05 -45.44
CA THR A 667 -71.68 12.93 -46.53
C THR A 667 -71.04 12.50 -47.85
N GLY A 668 -71.78 11.82 -48.68
CA GLY A 668 -71.28 11.21 -49.93
C GLY A 668 -70.23 10.15 -49.61
N SER A 669 -69.02 10.28 -50.14
CA SER A 669 -67.86 9.40 -49.93
C SER A 669 -66.96 9.84 -48.79
N VAL A 670 -67.42 10.80 -47.97
CA VAL A 670 -66.61 11.31 -46.82
C VAL A 670 -67.34 10.97 -45.54
N ALA A 671 -66.57 10.40 -44.56
CA ALA A 671 -67.07 10.16 -43.22
C ALA A 671 -66.21 10.90 -42.21
N GLU A 672 -66.86 11.45 -41.19
CA GLU A 672 -66.22 11.99 -40.04
C GLU A 672 -66.72 11.26 -38.79
N VAL A 673 -65.77 10.64 -38.02
CA VAL A 673 -66.09 9.87 -36.82
C VAL A 673 -65.31 10.44 -35.66
N GLN A 674 -66.02 10.78 -34.60
CA GLN A 674 -65.41 11.23 -33.34
C GLN A 674 -65.54 10.13 -32.30
N PHE A 675 -64.39 9.71 -31.78
CA PHE A 675 -64.30 8.78 -30.66
C PHE A 675 -63.95 9.54 -29.40
N VAL A 676 -64.30 8.98 -28.25
CA VAL A 676 -63.76 9.30 -26.96
C VAL A 676 -63.10 8.06 -26.39
N ALA A 677 -61.89 8.21 -25.88
CA ALA A 677 -61.23 7.22 -25.06
C ALA A 677 -61.12 7.77 -23.64
N GLU A 678 -61.49 6.98 -22.64
CA GLU A 678 -61.50 7.39 -21.23
C GLU A 678 -60.96 6.27 -20.35
N ASP A 679 -60.04 6.60 -19.42
CA ASP A 679 -59.48 5.69 -18.44
C ASP A 679 -59.67 6.26 -17.03
N ASP A 680 -60.14 5.44 -16.09
CA ASP A 680 -60.42 5.87 -14.71
C ASP A 680 -59.15 5.96 -13.84
N THR A 681 -58.09 5.25 -14.21
CA THR A 681 -56.87 5.08 -13.35
C THR A 681 -55.69 5.86 -13.89
N SER A 682 -55.32 5.65 -15.15
CA SER A 682 -54.11 6.22 -15.73
C SER A 682 -54.39 7.11 -16.97
N PRO A 683 -53.50 8.08 -17.27
CA PRO A 683 -53.60 8.85 -18.52
C PRO A 683 -53.39 7.97 -19.76
N LEU A 684 -54.03 8.37 -20.86
CA LEU A 684 -53.79 7.81 -22.19
C LEU A 684 -52.40 8.25 -22.67
N ARG A 685 -51.74 7.38 -23.45
CA ARG A 685 -50.37 7.60 -23.96
C ARG A 685 -50.34 7.71 -25.49
N SER A 686 -51.13 6.89 -26.18
CA SER A 686 -51.16 6.85 -27.62
C SER A 686 -52.49 6.24 -28.12
N ALA A 687 -52.85 6.54 -29.35
CA ALA A 687 -53.97 5.90 -30.03
C ALA A 687 -53.59 5.58 -31.46
N GLU A 688 -54.23 4.54 -31.99
CA GLU A 688 -54.09 4.08 -33.38
C GLU A 688 -55.48 3.82 -33.99
N THR A 689 -55.58 3.98 -35.28
CA THR A 689 -56.78 3.73 -36.02
C THR A 689 -56.58 2.69 -37.15
N SER A 690 -57.55 1.88 -37.41
CA SER A 690 -57.57 0.93 -38.54
C SER A 690 -58.91 0.98 -39.26
N LEU A 691 -58.85 1.11 -40.57
CA LEU A 691 -60.01 1.07 -41.45
C LEU A 691 -60.07 -0.29 -42.16
N ASP A 692 -61.20 -0.99 -42.01
CA ASP A 692 -61.51 -2.28 -42.68
C ASP A 692 -60.44 -3.37 -42.38
N GLY A 693 -59.88 -3.36 -41.18
CA GLY A 693 -58.83 -4.31 -40.74
C GLY A 693 -57.48 -4.14 -41.40
N LYS A 694 -57.18 -2.99 -42.01
CA LYS A 694 -55.86 -2.63 -42.52
C LYS A 694 -54.87 -2.36 -41.39
N ASP A 695 -53.63 -2.06 -41.75
CA ASP A 695 -52.56 -1.73 -40.77
C ASP A 695 -53.02 -0.57 -39.87
N TRP A 696 -52.66 -0.68 -38.59
CA TRP A 696 -52.89 0.35 -37.60
C TRP A 696 -52.02 1.57 -37.87
N GLN A 697 -52.60 2.76 -37.80
CA GLN A 697 -51.93 4.05 -37.98
C GLN A 697 -52.09 4.91 -36.75
N ASP A 698 -51.01 5.54 -36.33
CA ASP A 698 -51.05 6.47 -35.20
C ASP A 698 -52.01 7.62 -35.46
N VAL A 699 -52.78 7.99 -34.43
CA VAL A 699 -53.68 9.12 -34.47
C VAL A 699 -53.48 9.99 -33.22
N LEU A 700 -53.49 11.31 -33.43
CA LEU A 700 -53.42 12.27 -32.32
C LEU A 700 -54.84 12.62 -31.86
N SER A 701 -54.95 13.03 -30.60
CA SER A 701 -56.20 13.62 -30.07
C SER A 701 -56.52 14.95 -30.73
N ASP A 702 -57.75 15.44 -30.54
CA ASP A 702 -58.24 16.69 -31.14
C ASP A 702 -57.45 17.93 -30.69
N ASP A 703 -56.78 17.88 -29.55
CA ASP A 703 -55.85 18.92 -29.04
C ASP A 703 -54.38 18.70 -29.48
N GLY A 704 -54.09 17.56 -30.12
CA GLY A 704 -52.77 17.22 -30.70
C GLY A 704 -51.83 16.48 -29.75
N ILE A 705 -52.18 16.21 -28.49
CA ILE A 705 -51.34 15.51 -27.49
C ILE A 705 -52.21 14.49 -26.76
N VAL A 706 -51.78 13.23 -26.69
CA VAL A 706 -52.48 12.17 -25.94
C VAL A 706 -51.79 12.01 -24.58
N ASP A 707 -52.29 12.73 -23.55
CA ASP A 707 -51.69 12.77 -22.21
C ASP A 707 -52.69 12.86 -21.05
N SER A 708 -54.00 12.90 -21.36
CA SER A 708 -55.06 13.02 -20.36
C SER A 708 -55.78 11.67 -20.14
N ARG A 709 -56.54 11.56 -19.06
CA ARG A 709 -57.38 10.38 -18.80
C ARG A 709 -58.56 10.27 -19.76
N LYS A 710 -58.92 11.36 -20.44
CA LYS A 710 -60.00 11.42 -21.36
C LYS A 710 -59.60 12.24 -22.57
N GLU A 711 -59.58 11.61 -23.74
CA GLU A 711 -59.21 12.20 -25.01
C GLU A 711 -60.29 11.99 -26.06
N THR A 712 -60.40 12.94 -26.98
CA THR A 712 -61.28 12.85 -28.15
C THR A 712 -60.46 12.77 -29.43
N PHE A 713 -60.89 11.98 -30.37
CA PHE A 713 -60.24 11.71 -31.63
C PHE A 713 -61.21 11.90 -32.78
N THR A 714 -61.05 12.91 -33.61
CA THR A 714 -61.82 13.18 -34.77
C THR A 714 -61.12 12.69 -36.02
N ILE A 715 -61.63 11.56 -36.62
CA ILE A 715 -61.05 10.92 -37.77
C ILE A 715 -61.85 11.25 -39.01
N LYS A 716 -61.23 11.85 -40.02
CA LYS A 716 -61.80 12.19 -41.28
C LYS A 716 -61.36 11.22 -42.38
N LEU A 717 -62.29 10.50 -42.96
CA LEU A 717 -62.06 9.56 -44.04
C LEU A 717 -62.64 10.13 -45.34
N SER A 718 -61.85 10.11 -46.40
CA SER A 718 -62.25 10.58 -47.73
C SER A 718 -62.11 9.45 -48.74
N HIS A 719 -62.89 9.52 -49.83
CA HIS A 719 -62.86 8.55 -50.91
C HIS A 719 -63.25 7.12 -50.50
N LEU A 720 -64.24 7.00 -49.59
CA LEU A 720 -64.82 5.71 -49.25
C LEU A 720 -65.63 5.18 -50.35
N ASP A 721 -65.50 3.88 -50.65
CA ASP A 721 -66.32 3.18 -51.57
C ASP A 721 -67.80 3.04 -51.07
N PRO A 722 -68.83 2.94 -51.92
CA PRO A 722 -70.14 2.64 -51.42
C PRO A 722 -70.19 1.27 -50.71
N GLY A 723 -70.78 1.23 -49.51
CA GLY A 723 -70.82 0.01 -48.71
C GLY A 723 -70.68 0.24 -47.22
N GLU A 724 -70.47 -0.83 -46.52
CA GLU A 724 -70.19 -0.82 -45.08
C GLU A 724 -68.67 -0.82 -44.84
N HIS A 725 -68.19 0.11 -44.00
CA HIS A 725 -66.84 0.19 -43.59
C HIS A 725 -66.75 0.12 -42.04
N ILE A 726 -65.66 -0.48 -41.51
CA ILE A 726 -65.42 -0.58 -40.09
C ILE A 726 -64.21 0.26 -39.77
N LEU A 727 -64.43 1.34 -39.01
CA LEU A 727 -63.28 2.12 -38.43
C LEU A 727 -63.09 1.73 -36.97
N ALA A 728 -61.92 1.22 -36.62
CA ALA A 728 -61.54 0.91 -35.27
C ALA A 728 -60.56 1.95 -34.72
N LEU A 729 -60.74 2.35 -33.45
CA LEU A 729 -59.77 3.11 -32.68
C LEU A 729 -59.27 2.23 -31.51
N ARG A 730 -57.97 2.14 -31.36
CA ARG A 730 -57.31 1.49 -30.24
C ARG A 730 -56.56 2.55 -29.47
N ALA A 731 -56.86 2.71 -28.19
CA ALA A 731 -56.18 3.64 -27.31
C ALA A 731 -55.37 2.87 -26.25
N TYR A 732 -54.20 3.35 -25.94
CA TYR A 732 -53.31 2.80 -24.92
C TYR A 732 -53.17 3.79 -23.76
N ASP A 733 -53.19 3.28 -22.54
CA ASP A 733 -52.85 4.05 -21.34
C ASP A 733 -51.31 4.04 -21.05
N THR A 734 -50.92 4.72 -20.01
CA THR A 734 -49.51 4.74 -19.57
C THR A 734 -49.07 3.44 -18.91
N ALA A 735 -49.99 2.60 -18.43
CA ALA A 735 -49.73 1.27 -17.90
C ALA A 735 -49.58 0.20 -19.00
N GLY A 736 -49.92 0.53 -20.25
CA GLY A 736 -49.80 -0.34 -21.40
C GLY A 736 -51.07 -1.18 -21.68
N ASN A 737 -52.18 -0.92 -20.98
CA ASN A 737 -53.45 -1.55 -21.32
C ASN A 737 -54.01 -0.94 -22.61
N ALA A 738 -54.71 -1.76 -23.42
CA ALA A 738 -55.28 -1.35 -24.71
C ALA A 738 -56.78 -1.54 -24.73
N GLY A 739 -57.50 -0.46 -25.02
CA GLY A 739 -58.94 -0.47 -25.27
C GLY A 739 -59.25 -0.27 -26.73
N VAL A 740 -60.29 -0.94 -27.27
CA VAL A 740 -60.68 -0.85 -28.67
C VAL A 740 -62.17 -0.53 -28.79
N GLY A 741 -62.47 0.50 -29.57
CA GLY A 741 -63.85 0.82 -30.02
C GLY A 741 -63.95 0.78 -31.52
N LYS A 742 -65.15 0.59 -32.04
CA LYS A 742 -65.43 0.55 -33.48
C LYS A 742 -66.62 1.40 -33.87
N ALA A 743 -66.57 2.02 -35.04
CA ALA A 743 -67.66 2.65 -35.73
C ALA A 743 -67.99 1.88 -37.00
N VAL A 744 -69.25 1.65 -37.27
CA VAL A 744 -69.70 1.09 -38.52
C VAL A 744 -70.24 2.23 -39.40
N ILE A 745 -69.63 2.44 -40.56
CA ILE A 745 -69.87 3.55 -41.47
C ILE A 745 -70.62 3.02 -42.71
N HIS A 746 -71.84 3.48 -42.97
CA HIS A 746 -72.58 3.14 -44.15
C HIS A 746 -72.51 4.26 -45.21
N VAL A 747 -71.80 4.00 -46.31
CA VAL A 747 -71.63 4.95 -47.39
C VAL A 747 -72.73 4.65 -48.45
N PRO A 748 -73.64 5.59 -48.72
CA PRO A 748 -74.74 5.32 -49.67
C PRO A 748 -74.22 5.18 -51.11
N GLY A 749 -74.70 4.15 -51.79
CA GLY A 749 -74.46 4.00 -53.23
C GLY A 749 -74.99 5.20 -54.00
N THR A 750 -74.24 5.71 -54.97
CA THR A 750 -74.73 6.71 -55.91
C THR A 750 -75.89 6.14 -56.67
N GLY A 751 -77.13 6.41 -56.19
CA GLY A 751 -78.35 5.99 -56.87
C GLY A 751 -78.39 6.59 -58.27
N SER A 752 -78.49 5.71 -59.27
CA SER A 752 -78.87 6.05 -60.62
C SER A 752 -80.23 6.76 -60.57
N GLN A 753 -80.23 8.08 -60.79
CA GLN A 753 -81.48 8.72 -61.18
C GLN A 753 -81.87 8.17 -62.54
N THR A 754 -82.71 7.16 -62.55
CA THR A 754 -83.53 6.82 -63.74
C THR A 754 -84.74 7.72 -63.74
N ARG A 755 -84.94 8.38 -64.86
CA ARG A 755 -86.06 9.24 -65.26
C ARG A 755 -87.39 8.67 -64.91
#